data_62501bd30ae360479d8c21c8d57a5145
#
_entry.id   62501bd30ae360479d8c21c8d57a5145
#
_cell.length_a   1.000
_cell.length_b   1.000
_cell.length_c   1.000
_cell.angle_alpha   90.00
_cell.angle_beta   90.00
_cell.angle_gamma   90.00
#
_symmetry.space_group_name_H-M   'P 1'
#
loop_
_entity.id
_entity.type
_entity.pdbx_description
1 polymer ?
#
loop_
_entity_poly.entity_id
_entity_poly.type
_entity_poly.pdbx_seq_one_letter_code
_entity_poly.pdbx_strand_id
1 'polypeptide(L)'
;MKGMRKMILLASCLTALFWGPAAWAQHRVTVSGHITDSASGETLIGAGLVEGTSRQGAVTNNYGYYTLTLPAGEYDFQYSYVGYQDQVLRLDLQRDTVVNVALKAGQMLSGATVVAQKDAGIQSTYLGAVDIPLAQIQNTPVLFGEADVLKVLQMMPGVQGGNEGMTGLYVRGGGPDENLILLDGVPIYNVDHMLGLFSVFQPEAVKKVTLYKGSFPARYGGRVSSIVDIRTNDGNMKETHGSLGIGLISDKAHLEGPIIKDKLAYSLSARGMHTVFYGPIIRHYLDGDYGNYYFYDLNGKLTWRLSDKDRFYLGAYHGRDRLVYNSEDEGSYNWDPTDKDTKRSWSSRTDIGVFWGNTVASLRWNHVFSSRLFANTTVAYNMYNMVMGAGESETEIEKGIKSVSRYHLDYHSGIRDWSAKMDFDYSPSPQHLIKFGTEYIYHTFIPERMSAVDREIEAEKIQIDTTFHFTDPKKIYYGHDLSVYAEDDFSIGEHLTVNPGVHLSMFNTEGRTYWSLQPRVSAKYTTDGHITFKAGYARMAQYVHLLSSSQISLPVDLWVPITKDIRPVTSDQYSAGVYYDGLKGWEFSLEGYWKAMNNILEYKDGTLMLGTSDGWEKRVEMGRGTSRGVELLIQKTAGKTTGWLAYTLAKSDRHFPDGSINNGLPFPYKYDRRHALDISIDHKFNERWNINAVWSFATGGTTTVPVREISVLRPDSQTGDWTYLPTAQYVDHRNNFRIPPSHRLNLGVNYHKKKRHGESVWNLSVYNVYNQMNPNFVFMDYGSDYDENGNYTGTSLKMNKITILPILPSLSYTFNF
;
A
#
# COMPACT_ATOMS: atom_id res chain seq x y z
N MET A 1 24.29 -17.62 -42.18
CA MET A 1 25.63 -17.99 -41.67
C MET A 1 26.26 -16.98 -40.69
N LYS A 2 26.06 -15.67 -40.80
CA LYS A 2 26.60 -14.68 -39.83
C LYS A 2 25.94 -14.71 -38.42
N GLY A 3 24.67 -15.09 -38.33
CA GLY A 3 23.94 -15.19 -37.03
C GLY A 3 24.38 -16.41 -36.20
N MET A 4 24.63 -17.53 -36.86
CA MET A 4 25.03 -18.77 -36.19
C MET A 4 26.46 -18.72 -35.61
N ARG A 5 27.37 -17.95 -36.24
CA ARG A 5 28.72 -17.70 -35.69
C ARG A 5 28.71 -16.83 -34.42
N LYS A 6 27.77 -15.87 -34.30
CA LYS A 6 27.63 -15.04 -33.10
C LYS A 6 27.03 -15.84 -31.92
N MET A 7 26.10 -16.76 -32.21
CA MET A 7 25.57 -17.66 -31.18
C MET A 7 26.58 -18.66 -30.66
N ILE A 8 27.43 -19.19 -31.57
CA ILE A 8 28.50 -20.14 -31.17
C ILE A 8 29.60 -19.44 -30.37
N LEU A 9 29.93 -18.17 -30.70
CA LEU A 9 30.85 -17.36 -29.91
C LEU A 9 30.29 -17.00 -28.51
N LEU A 10 28.99 -16.72 -28.42
CA LEU A 10 28.36 -16.49 -27.10
C LEU A 10 28.30 -17.78 -26.27
N ALA A 11 28.01 -18.91 -26.89
CA ALA A 11 27.99 -20.21 -26.21
C ALA A 11 29.41 -20.66 -25.78
N SER A 12 30.44 -20.40 -26.59
CA SER A 12 31.82 -20.70 -26.19
C SER A 12 32.39 -19.75 -25.14
N CYS A 13 31.95 -18.48 -25.07
CA CYS A 13 32.29 -17.61 -23.97
C CYS A 13 31.58 -18.02 -22.65
N LEU A 14 30.35 -18.51 -22.73
CA LEU A 14 29.63 -19.04 -21.57
C LEU A 14 30.26 -20.35 -21.05
N THR A 15 30.74 -21.24 -21.93
CA THR A 15 31.40 -22.48 -21.50
C THR A 15 32.82 -22.26 -20.98
N ALA A 16 33.55 -21.22 -21.43
CA ALA A 16 34.87 -20.87 -20.90
C ALA A 16 34.80 -20.28 -19.48
N LEU A 17 33.67 -19.72 -19.04
CA LEU A 17 33.44 -19.24 -17.68
C LEU A 17 33.26 -20.40 -16.66
N PHE A 18 32.98 -21.61 -17.12
CA PHE A 18 32.82 -22.79 -16.27
C PHE A 18 34.08 -23.64 -16.10
N TRP A 19 35.18 -23.34 -16.84
CA TRP A 19 36.47 -24.04 -16.72
C TRP A 19 37.50 -23.18 -15.99
N GLY A 20 37.24 -22.87 -14.72
CA GLY A 20 38.28 -22.39 -13.82
C GLY A 20 39.20 -23.55 -13.41
N PRO A 21 40.53 -23.29 -13.11
CA PRO A 21 41.43 -24.32 -12.66
C PRO A 21 40.86 -25.03 -11.44
N ALA A 22 40.94 -26.36 -11.40
CA ALA A 22 40.59 -27.15 -10.24
C ALA A 22 41.54 -26.77 -9.09
N ALA A 23 41.24 -25.68 -8.38
CA ALA A 23 41.85 -25.36 -7.10
C ALA A 23 41.53 -26.52 -6.15
N TRP A 24 42.46 -27.00 -5.43
CA TRP A 24 42.36 -28.02 -4.39
C TRP A 24 41.12 -27.71 -3.54
N ALA A 25 40.10 -28.58 -3.65
CA ALA A 25 38.83 -28.38 -2.97
C ALA A 25 39.08 -28.48 -1.45
N GLN A 26 39.35 -27.37 -0.78
CA GLN A 26 39.25 -27.35 0.67
C GLN A 26 37.87 -27.86 1.05
N HIS A 27 37.84 -28.82 1.96
CA HIS A 27 36.57 -29.37 2.48
C HIS A 27 35.76 -28.23 3.05
N ARG A 28 34.69 -27.85 2.39
CA ARG A 28 33.78 -26.75 2.81
C ARG A 28 32.62 -27.32 3.60
N VAL A 29 32.30 -26.68 4.68
CA VAL A 29 31.24 -27.01 5.59
C VAL A 29 30.29 -25.82 5.75
N THR A 30 29.04 -26.10 6.05
CA THR A 30 28.01 -25.08 6.16
C THR A 30 27.47 -25.04 7.58
N VAL A 31 27.46 -23.86 8.20
CA VAL A 31 26.68 -23.58 9.40
C VAL A 31 25.36 -22.96 8.99
N SER A 32 24.26 -23.48 9.51
CA SER A 32 22.92 -23.00 9.20
C SER A 32 22.01 -23.09 10.44
N GLY A 33 20.90 -22.42 10.44
CA GLY A 33 19.95 -22.49 11.54
C GLY A 33 19.00 -21.30 11.59
N HIS A 34 18.29 -21.18 12.70
CA HIS A 34 17.39 -20.06 12.93
C HIS A 34 17.93 -19.18 14.06
N ILE A 35 17.79 -17.87 13.88
CA ILE A 35 18.02 -16.89 14.93
C ILE A 35 16.64 -16.43 15.44
N THR A 36 16.43 -16.54 16.76
CA THR A 36 15.17 -16.24 17.42
C THR A 36 15.35 -15.27 18.58
N ASP A 37 14.28 -14.61 18.99
CA ASP A 37 14.23 -13.89 20.25
C ASP A 37 14.13 -14.89 21.42
N SER A 38 14.96 -14.72 22.41
CA SER A 38 14.99 -15.61 23.60
C SER A 38 13.75 -15.48 24.48
N ALA A 39 13.07 -14.35 24.46
CA ALA A 39 11.89 -14.12 25.31
C ALA A 39 10.61 -14.65 24.65
N SER A 40 10.44 -14.46 23.35
CA SER A 40 9.21 -14.85 22.62
C SER A 40 9.36 -16.17 21.84
N GLY A 41 10.57 -16.54 21.45
CA GLY A 41 10.83 -17.65 20.51
C GLY A 41 10.52 -17.31 19.05
N GLU A 42 10.11 -16.07 18.76
CA GLU A 42 9.90 -15.60 17.40
C GLU A 42 11.19 -15.52 16.60
N THR A 43 11.09 -15.74 15.29
CA THR A 43 12.25 -15.63 14.40
C THR A 43 12.65 -14.17 14.18
N LEU A 44 13.93 -13.88 14.21
CA LEU A 44 14.49 -12.56 13.95
C LEU A 44 14.84 -12.44 12.45
N ILE A 45 14.11 -11.56 11.74
CA ILE A 45 14.29 -11.31 10.31
C ILE A 45 15.42 -10.31 10.13
N GLY A 46 16.46 -10.66 9.36
CA GLY A 46 17.61 -9.79 9.13
C GLY A 46 18.66 -9.80 10.26
N ALA A 47 18.65 -10.78 11.15
CA ALA A 47 19.70 -10.95 12.13
C ALA A 47 21.02 -11.38 11.48
N GLY A 48 22.12 -10.75 11.87
CA GLY A 48 23.45 -10.98 11.30
C GLY A 48 24.21 -12.09 12.00
N LEU A 49 24.94 -12.88 11.22
CA LEU A 49 26.02 -13.77 11.62
C LEU A 49 27.31 -13.32 10.95
N VAL A 50 28.38 -13.07 11.69
CA VAL A 50 29.68 -12.68 11.16
C VAL A 50 30.76 -13.54 11.79
N GLU A 51 31.65 -14.07 10.98
CA GLU A 51 32.85 -14.75 11.44
C GLU A 51 33.94 -13.72 11.79
N GLY A 52 34.58 -13.89 12.95
CA GLY A 52 35.41 -12.88 13.56
C GLY A 52 36.71 -12.56 12.82
N THR A 53 37.31 -13.52 12.10
CA THR A 53 38.61 -13.37 11.43
C THR A 53 38.45 -12.95 9.97
N SER A 54 37.68 -13.72 9.21
CA SER A 54 37.47 -13.47 7.77
C SER A 54 36.42 -12.40 7.49
N ARG A 55 35.66 -11.99 8.51
CA ARG A 55 34.48 -11.10 8.40
C ARG A 55 33.42 -11.57 7.40
N GLN A 56 33.49 -12.82 6.97
CA GLN A 56 32.44 -13.42 6.18
C GLN A 56 31.18 -13.55 7.02
N GLY A 57 30.02 -13.29 6.45
CA GLY A 57 28.78 -13.30 7.22
C GLY A 57 27.57 -13.70 6.40
N ALA A 58 26.50 -13.94 7.10
CA ALA A 58 25.19 -14.19 6.55
C ALA A 58 24.15 -13.39 7.34
N VAL A 59 23.00 -13.14 6.72
CA VAL A 59 21.85 -12.49 7.33
C VAL A 59 20.66 -13.43 7.25
N THR A 60 19.83 -13.47 8.28
CA THR A 60 18.64 -14.31 8.26
C THR A 60 17.64 -13.81 7.20
N ASN A 61 17.02 -14.75 6.49
CA ASN A 61 15.95 -14.46 5.54
C ASN A 61 14.65 -14.03 6.25
N ASN A 62 13.57 -13.79 5.49
CA ASN A 62 12.27 -13.39 6.03
C ASN A 62 11.61 -14.40 6.99
N TYR A 63 12.26 -15.51 7.27
CA TYR A 63 11.80 -16.59 8.15
C TYR A 63 12.78 -16.87 9.28
N GLY A 64 13.78 -15.99 9.45
CA GLY A 64 14.81 -16.11 10.49
C GLY A 64 15.83 -17.22 10.25
N TYR A 65 15.87 -17.80 9.02
CA TYR A 65 16.83 -18.83 8.64
C TYR A 65 18.09 -18.20 8.05
N TYR A 66 19.27 -18.66 8.47
CA TYR A 66 20.58 -18.28 7.92
C TYR A 66 21.35 -19.49 7.45
N THR A 67 22.29 -19.26 6.54
CA THR A 67 23.24 -20.26 6.07
C THR A 67 24.54 -19.56 5.68
N LEU A 68 25.68 -20.11 6.12
CA LEU A 68 27.03 -19.63 5.82
C LEU A 68 27.94 -20.82 5.57
N THR A 69 28.57 -20.89 4.39
CA THR A 69 29.51 -21.95 4.01
C THR A 69 30.93 -21.45 4.13
N LEU A 70 31.78 -22.18 4.86
CA LEU A 70 33.19 -21.85 5.13
C LEU A 70 34.09 -23.08 4.90
N PRO A 71 35.41 -22.95 4.76
CA PRO A 71 36.32 -24.08 4.89
C PRO A 71 36.12 -24.80 6.23
N ALA A 72 36.49 -26.07 6.35
CA ALA A 72 36.47 -26.75 7.64
C ALA A 72 37.54 -26.11 8.56
N GLY A 73 37.18 -25.87 9.85
CA GLY A 73 38.03 -25.20 10.79
C GLY A 73 37.35 -24.72 12.07
N GLU A 74 38.09 -24.12 12.96
CA GLU A 74 37.59 -23.47 14.17
C GLU A 74 37.27 -21.99 13.87
N TYR A 75 36.10 -21.52 14.34
CA TYR A 75 35.59 -20.19 14.04
C TYR A 75 34.92 -19.58 15.29
N ASP A 76 35.08 -18.28 15.45
CA ASP A 76 34.31 -17.46 16.39
C ASP A 76 33.21 -16.71 15.66
N PHE A 77 31.97 -17.12 15.87
CA PHE A 77 30.80 -16.53 15.26
C PHE A 77 30.13 -15.51 16.15
N GLN A 78 30.01 -14.28 15.69
CA GLN A 78 29.24 -13.25 16.34
C GLN A 78 27.83 -13.19 15.72
N TYR A 79 26.83 -13.47 16.55
CA TYR A 79 25.41 -13.32 16.21
C TYR A 79 24.93 -12.00 16.77
N SER A 80 24.32 -11.16 15.94
CA SER A 80 23.89 -9.81 16.30
C SER A 80 22.54 -9.44 15.69
N TYR A 81 21.77 -8.66 16.42
CA TYR A 81 20.54 -8.04 15.93
C TYR A 81 20.30 -6.72 16.68
N VAL A 82 19.74 -5.72 15.98
CA VAL A 82 19.51 -4.40 16.58
C VAL A 82 18.55 -4.50 17.77
N GLY A 83 18.95 -3.94 18.91
CA GLY A 83 18.20 -4.02 20.18
C GLY A 83 18.45 -5.28 20.98
N TYR A 84 19.34 -6.17 20.53
CA TYR A 84 19.71 -7.40 21.22
C TYR A 84 21.17 -7.39 21.65
N GLN A 85 21.51 -8.25 22.59
CA GLN A 85 22.89 -8.49 23.03
C GLN A 85 23.57 -9.39 21.99
N ASP A 86 24.78 -9.00 21.56
CA ASP A 86 25.59 -9.85 20.71
C ASP A 86 25.98 -11.13 21.44
N GLN A 87 25.89 -12.25 20.74
CA GLN A 87 26.29 -13.53 21.23
C GLN A 87 27.44 -14.08 20.40
N VAL A 88 28.57 -14.42 21.04
CA VAL A 88 29.71 -15.06 20.36
C VAL A 88 29.72 -16.54 20.71
N LEU A 89 29.79 -17.38 19.66
CA LEU A 89 29.90 -18.84 19.78
C LEU A 89 31.16 -19.30 19.05
N ARG A 90 32.02 -20.06 19.76
CA ARG A 90 33.16 -20.73 19.14
C ARG A 90 32.76 -22.14 18.72
N LEU A 91 32.92 -22.43 17.44
CA LEU A 91 32.53 -23.69 16.81
C LEU A 91 33.69 -24.30 16.02
N ASP A 92 33.94 -25.60 16.21
CA ASP A 92 34.78 -26.41 15.35
C ASP A 92 33.91 -27.06 14.27
N LEU A 93 33.99 -26.52 13.04
CA LEU A 93 33.20 -26.94 11.91
C LEU A 93 33.96 -27.95 11.04
N GLN A 94 33.77 -29.24 11.28
CA GLN A 94 34.32 -30.34 10.50
C GLN A 94 33.30 -30.95 9.52
N ARG A 95 32.01 -30.64 9.71
CA ARG A 95 30.89 -31.08 8.86
C ARG A 95 29.77 -30.05 8.89
N ASP A 96 28.84 -30.15 7.95
CA ASP A 96 27.62 -29.33 7.95
C ASP A 96 26.93 -29.41 9.32
N THR A 97 26.69 -28.25 9.93
CA THR A 97 26.21 -28.15 11.30
C THR A 97 25.02 -27.20 11.40
N VAL A 98 23.97 -27.62 12.13
CA VAL A 98 22.80 -26.77 12.42
C VAL A 98 22.96 -26.13 13.80
N VAL A 99 22.91 -24.80 13.86
CA VAL A 99 23.04 -24.03 15.10
C VAL A 99 21.89 -23.06 15.21
N ASN A 100 20.93 -23.34 16.08
CA ASN A 100 19.84 -22.42 16.40
C ASN A 100 20.27 -21.51 17.54
N VAL A 101 20.13 -20.19 17.37
CA VAL A 101 20.57 -19.19 18.37
C VAL A 101 19.39 -18.37 18.84
N ALA A 102 19.28 -18.19 20.15
CA ALA A 102 18.25 -17.35 20.77
C ALA A 102 18.93 -16.12 21.38
N LEU A 103 18.79 -14.97 20.75
CA LEU A 103 19.35 -13.70 21.21
C LEU A 103 18.51 -13.12 22.35
N LYS A 104 19.16 -12.56 23.36
CA LYS A 104 18.52 -11.83 24.45
C LYS A 104 18.38 -10.36 24.08
N ALA A 105 17.21 -9.77 24.35
CA ALA A 105 17.06 -8.33 24.23
C ALA A 105 18.14 -7.61 25.05
N GLY A 106 18.78 -6.62 24.42
CA GLY A 106 19.82 -5.82 25.09
C GLY A 106 19.18 -4.99 26.19
N GLN A 107 19.89 -4.85 27.33
CA GLN A 107 19.53 -3.78 28.26
C GLN A 107 19.79 -2.45 27.56
N MET A 108 18.73 -1.74 27.17
CA MET A 108 18.89 -0.37 26.71
C MET A 108 19.55 0.42 27.85
N LEU A 109 20.73 0.99 27.58
CA LEU A 109 21.28 2.02 28.46
C LEU A 109 20.17 3.04 28.70
N SER A 110 19.83 3.28 29.94
CA SER A 110 18.72 4.15 30.36
C SER A 110 18.67 5.41 29.53
N GLY A 111 17.64 5.54 28.68
CA GLY A 111 17.41 6.70 27.83
C GLY A 111 17.95 6.66 26.40
N ALA A 112 18.56 5.58 25.90
CA ALA A 112 18.97 5.47 24.49
C ALA A 112 18.01 4.55 23.72
N THR A 113 17.40 5.05 22.63
CA THR A 113 16.63 4.24 21.70
C THR A 113 17.51 3.95 20.49
N VAL A 114 17.64 2.68 20.08
CA VAL A 114 18.24 2.29 18.81
C VAL A 114 17.08 1.97 17.87
N VAL A 115 16.93 2.75 16.81
CA VAL A 115 15.74 2.73 15.96
C VAL A 115 16.03 2.11 14.57
N ALA A 116 17.30 1.94 14.19
CA ALA A 116 17.63 1.43 12.87
C ALA A 116 17.90 -0.08 12.84
N GLN A 117 17.25 -0.76 11.93
CA GLN A 117 17.64 -2.06 11.43
C GLN A 117 18.63 -1.83 10.27
N LYS A 118 19.85 -2.36 10.38
CA LYS A 118 20.90 -2.19 9.35
C LYS A 118 20.63 -2.93 8.03
N ASP A 119 19.55 -3.69 7.92
CA ASP A 119 19.44 -4.77 6.94
C ASP A 119 18.95 -4.36 5.55
N ALA A 120 18.07 -3.35 5.41
CA ALA A 120 17.59 -2.91 4.11
C ALA A 120 18.37 -1.72 3.54
N GLY A 121 18.73 -0.73 4.36
CA GLY A 121 19.38 0.49 3.90
C GLY A 121 20.74 0.25 3.24
N ILE A 122 21.83 0.52 3.95
CA ILE A 122 23.21 0.46 3.42
C ILE A 122 23.65 -0.98 3.15
N GLN A 123 23.25 -1.94 3.97
CA GLN A 123 23.70 -3.34 3.87
C GLN A 123 23.09 -4.08 2.67
N SER A 124 21.85 -3.80 2.31
CA SER A 124 21.19 -4.42 1.16
C SER A 124 21.89 -4.08 -0.17
N THR A 125 21.97 -5.04 -1.08
CA THR A 125 22.41 -4.80 -2.46
C THR A 125 21.37 -4.00 -3.26
N TYR A 126 20.10 -4.06 -2.86
CA TYR A 126 19.02 -3.34 -3.52
C TYR A 126 19.04 -1.86 -3.18
N LEU A 127 19.02 -1.01 -4.22
CA LEU A 127 18.94 0.44 -4.08
C LEU A 127 17.49 0.85 -3.75
N GLY A 128 17.31 1.82 -2.84
CA GLY A 128 15.97 2.29 -2.46
C GLY A 128 15.20 1.31 -1.57
N ALA A 129 15.84 0.29 -1.02
CA ALA A 129 15.24 -0.56 0.00
C ALA A 129 15.28 0.15 1.36
N VAL A 130 14.13 0.23 2.04
CA VAL A 130 13.98 0.87 3.36
C VAL A 130 13.19 -0.03 4.27
N ASP A 131 13.74 -0.38 5.43
CA ASP A 131 13.01 -1.01 6.52
C ASP A 131 12.51 0.07 7.49
N ILE A 132 11.23 0.02 7.83
CA ILE A 132 10.63 0.94 8.80
C ILE A 132 10.55 0.26 10.16
N PRO A 133 11.27 0.76 11.18
CA PRO A 133 11.18 0.24 12.52
C PRO A 133 9.79 0.41 13.13
N LEU A 134 9.26 -0.63 13.74
CA LEU A 134 7.92 -0.63 14.34
C LEU A 134 7.76 0.48 15.39
N ALA A 135 8.79 0.75 16.19
CA ALA A 135 8.78 1.84 17.16
C ALA A 135 8.57 3.22 16.52
N GLN A 136 9.06 3.43 15.30
CA GLN A 136 8.82 4.68 14.55
C GLN A 136 7.36 4.76 14.12
N ILE A 137 6.76 3.65 13.66
CA ILE A 137 5.35 3.61 13.27
C ILE A 137 4.48 3.95 14.47
N GLN A 138 4.72 3.35 15.63
CA GLN A 138 3.93 3.52 16.84
C GLN A 138 4.07 4.92 17.47
N ASN A 139 5.25 5.54 17.36
CA ASN A 139 5.53 6.84 17.98
C ASN A 139 5.20 8.04 17.08
N THR A 140 5.02 7.84 15.77
CA THR A 140 4.76 8.95 14.84
C THR A 140 3.37 9.54 15.07
N PRO A 141 3.23 10.85 15.36
CA PRO A 141 1.94 11.48 15.53
C PRO A 141 1.24 11.62 14.19
N VAL A 142 0.13 10.93 14.05
CA VAL A 142 -0.68 10.91 12.83
C VAL A 142 -2.13 11.32 13.13
N LEU A 143 -2.97 11.27 12.12
CA LEU A 143 -4.35 11.71 12.19
C LEU A 143 -5.13 10.96 13.30
N PHE A 144 -5.85 11.69 14.14
CA PHE A 144 -6.66 11.19 15.24
C PHE A 144 -5.92 10.34 16.30
N GLY A 145 -4.58 10.43 16.36
CA GLY A 145 -3.77 9.63 17.27
C GLY A 145 -3.64 8.16 16.88
N GLU A 146 -4.10 7.79 15.68
CA GLU A 146 -3.96 6.45 15.14
C GLU A 146 -2.59 6.27 14.51
N ALA A 147 -1.78 5.32 15.00
CA ALA A 147 -0.55 4.93 14.31
C ALA A 147 -0.87 4.24 12.99
N ASP A 148 -0.17 4.58 11.91
CA ASP A 148 -0.49 4.12 10.56
C ASP A 148 0.77 3.81 9.75
N VAL A 149 0.85 2.58 9.24
CA VAL A 149 2.00 2.07 8.48
C VAL A 149 2.21 2.84 7.19
N LEU A 150 1.15 3.06 6.41
CA LEU A 150 1.28 3.72 5.11
C LEU A 150 1.61 5.20 5.24
N LYS A 151 1.11 5.87 6.27
CA LYS A 151 1.44 7.29 6.54
C LYS A 151 2.90 7.50 6.92
N VAL A 152 3.50 6.55 7.63
CA VAL A 152 4.95 6.61 7.90
C VAL A 152 5.76 6.36 6.63
N LEU A 153 5.31 5.42 5.76
CA LEU A 153 5.93 5.21 4.46
C LEU A 153 5.87 6.46 3.56
N GLN A 154 4.79 7.25 3.63
CA GLN A 154 4.66 8.51 2.89
C GLN A 154 5.69 9.57 3.27
N MET A 155 6.30 9.48 4.45
CA MET A 155 7.36 10.38 4.91
C MET A 155 8.75 9.95 4.43
N MET A 156 8.87 8.84 3.67
CA MET A 156 10.14 8.39 3.12
C MET A 156 10.44 9.10 1.79
N PRO A 157 11.70 9.39 1.47
CA PRO A 157 12.04 10.07 0.22
C PRO A 157 11.62 9.21 -0.98
N GLY A 158 11.08 9.86 -2.03
CA GLY A 158 10.55 9.23 -3.23
C GLY A 158 9.16 8.62 -3.07
N VAL A 159 8.56 8.71 -1.88
CA VAL A 159 7.18 8.32 -1.61
C VAL A 159 6.36 9.59 -1.37
N GLN A 160 5.23 9.69 -2.01
CA GLN A 160 4.33 10.83 -1.86
C GLN A 160 2.96 10.33 -1.42
N GLY A 161 2.32 11.05 -0.51
CA GLY A 161 0.90 10.92 -0.24
C GLY A 161 0.06 11.55 -1.37
N GLY A 162 -1.20 11.17 -1.47
CA GLY A 162 -2.18 11.89 -2.28
C GLY A 162 -2.54 13.26 -1.68
N ASN A 163 -3.82 13.58 -1.62
CA ASN A 163 -4.30 14.73 -0.91
C ASN A 163 -4.03 14.61 0.60
N GLU A 164 -4.06 15.73 1.31
CA GLU A 164 -3.75 15.75 2.74
C GLU A 164 -4.61 14.74 3.53
N GLY A 165 -3.95 13.99 4.40
CA GLY A 165 -4.61 13.00 5.23
C GLY A 165 -4.89 11.65 4.57
N MET A 166 -4.70 11.49 3.27
CA MET A 166 -4.96 10.25 2.55
C MET A 166 -3.79 9.25 2.65
N THR A 167 -4.08 7.95 2.60
CA THR A 167 -3.10 6.85 2.71
C THR A 167 -2.51 6.40 1.37
N GLY A 168 -2.95 6.94 0.25
CA GLY A 168 -2.45 6.59 -1.08
C GLY A 168 -0.93 6.69 -1.19
N LEU A 169 -0.28 5.69 -1.79
CA LEU A 169 1.16 5.67 -2.03
C LEU A 169 1.45 5.94 -3.51
N TYR A 170 2.26 6.96 -3.75
CA TYR A 170 2.71 7.37 -5.08
C TYR A 170 4.23 7.37 -5.09
N VAL A 171 4.82 6.26 -5.57
CA VAL A 171 6.26 6.04 -5.47
C VAL A 171 6.93 6.33 -6.79
N ARG A 172 7.88 7.27 -6.80
CA ARG A 172 8.67 7.64 -7.99
C ARG A 172 7.79 7.87 -9.24
N GLY A 173 6.68 8.62 -9.05
CA GLY A 173 5.73 8.98 -10.11
C GLY A 173 4.83 7.86 -10.60
N GLY A 174 4.73 6.76 -9.87
CA GLY A 174 3.75 5.72 -10.10
C GLY A 174 2.42 5.99 -9.41
N GLY A 175 1.35 5.38 -9.92
CA GLY A 175 0.01 5.39 -9.35
C GLY A 175 -0.16 4.42 -8.18
N PRO A 176 -1.31 4.43 -7.49
CA PRO A 176 -1.59 3.53 -6.37
C PRO A 176 -1.53 2.06 -6.77
N ASP A 177 -2.08 1.72 -7.94
CA ASP A 177 -2.12 0.36 -8.50
C ASP A 177 -0.77 -0.14 -9.02
N GLU A 178 0.20 0.75 -9.20
CA GLU A 178 1.55 0.40 -9.64
C GLU A 178 2.44 -0.07 -8.47
N ASN A 179 1.93 -0.05 -7.22
CA ASN A 179 2.61 -0.55 -6.03
C ASN A 179 2.09 -1.95 -5.66
N LEU A 180 3.00 -2.87 -5.38
CA LEU A 180 2.66 -4.19 -4.85
C LEU A 180 2.69 -4.12 -3.31
N ILE A 181 1.52 -4.15 -2.69
CA ILE A 181 1.41 -4.15 -1.24
C ILE A 181 1.06 -5.57 -0.80
N LEU A 182 1.92 -6.15 0.03
CA LEU A 182 1.85 -7.54 0.47
C LEU A 182 1.63 -7.62 1.98
N LEU A 183 0.67 -8.42 2.39
CA LEU A 183 0.50 -8.87 3.77
C LEU A 183 0.92 -10.33 3.86
N ASP A 184 2.01 -10.61 4.59
CA ASP A 184 2.61 -11.94 4.66
C ASP A 184 2.89 -12.59 3.29
N GLY A 185 3.21 -11.77 2.26
CA GLY A 185 3.51 -12.23 0.91
C GLY A 185 2.29 -12.42 0.00
N VAL A 186 1.08 -12.07 0.46
CA VAL A 186 -0.16 -12.10 -0.32
C VAL A 186 -0.57 -10.67 -0.69
N PRO A 187 -0.90 -10.35 -1.96
CA PRO A 187 -1.33 -9.02 -2.36
C PRO A 187 -2.60 -8.55 -1.62
N ILE A 188 -2.65 -7.27 -1.27
CA ILE A 188 -3.86 -6.58 -0.78
C ILE A 188 -4.27 -5.55 -1.82
N TYR A 189 -5.54 -5.59 -2.25
CA TYR A 189 -6.03 -4.71 -3.32
C TYR A 189 -6.51 -3.36 -2.83
N ASN A 190 -7.30 -3.33 -1.77
CA ASN A 190 -7.67 -2.09 -1.10
C ASN A 190 -6.89 -1.99 0.22
N VAL A 191 -6.16 -0.91 0.40
CA VAL A 191 -5.23 -0.74 1.52
C VAL A 191 -5.67 0.31 2.51
N ASP A 192 -6.89 0.84 2.36
CA ASP A 192 -7.36 1.96 3.17
C ASP A 192 -8.82 1.83 3.62
N HIS A 193 -9.12 2.53 4.72
CA HIS A 193 -10.43 2.79 5.29
C HIS A 193 -10.80 4.26 5.18
N MET A 194 -12.09 4.58 5.35
CA MET A 194 -12.60 5.96 5.33
C MET A 194 -12.13 6.75 4.11
N LEU A 195 -12.26 6.15 2.90
CA LEU A 195 -11.88 6.79 1.64
C LEU A 195 -10.40 7.26 1.64
N GLY A 196 -9.51 6.52 2.30
CA GLY A 196 -8.09 6.80 2.35
C GLY A 196 -7.58 7.50 3.62
N LEU A 197 -8.40 7.70 4.64
CA LEU A 197 -7.94 8.36 5.87
C LEU A 197 -7.09 7.45 6.77
N PHE A 198 -7.27 6.13 6.75
CA PHE A 198 -6.52 5.16 7.54
C PHE A 198 -6.10 3.97 6.69
N SER A 199 -4.95 3.37 7.00
CA SER A 199 -4.58 2.10 6.37
C SER A 199 -5.25 0.91 7.06
N VAL A 200 -5.39 -0.20 6.31
CA VAL A 200 -5.91 -1.48 6.83
C VAL A 200 -4.91 -2.20 7.74
N PHE A 201 -3.68 -1.70 7.85
CA PHE A 201 -2.60 -2.36 8.59
C PHE A 201 -2.56 -1.88 10.04
N GLN A 202 -2.80 -2.80 10.97
CA GLN A 202 -2.69 -2.54 12.41
C GLN A 202 -1.23 -2.63 12.86
N PRO A 203 -0.61 -1.57 13.41
CA PRO A 203 0.78 -1.61 13.86
C PRO A 203 1.05 -2.68 14.92
N GLU A 204 0.07 -3.00 15.76
CA GLU A 204 0.17 -4.02 16.80
C GLU A 204 0.29 -5.44 16.23
N ALA A 205 -0.26 -5.68 15.03
CA ALA A 205 -0.17 -6.95 14.32
C ALA A 205 1.09 -7.06 13.44
N VAL A 206 1.81 -5.95 13.22
CA VAL A 206 2.93 -5.89 12.28
C VAL A 206 4.24 -6.15 12.98
N LYS A 207 5.09 -6.97 12.35
CA LYS A 207 6.46 -7.30 12.79
C LYS A 207 7.52 -6.53 12.00
N LYS A 208 7.35 -6.44 10.70
CA LYS A 208 8.30 -5.79 9.79
C LYS A 208 7.59 -5.17 8.60
N VAL A 209 8.09 -4.00 8.17
CA VAL A 209 7.66 -3.33 6.94
C VAL A 209 8.89 -3.00 6.12
N THR A 210 8.97 -3.52 4.90
CA THR A 210 10.06 -3.24 3.96
C THR A 210 9.48 -2.60 2.68
N LEU A 211 10.03 -1.47 2.30
CA LEU A 211 9.70 -0.78 1.04
C LEU A 211 10.87 -0.91 0.05
N TYR A 212 10.58 -1.33 -1.18
CA TYR A 212 11.51 -1.31 -2.31
C TYR A 212 11.04 -0.29 -3.34
N LYS A 213 11.87 0.74 -3.63
CA LYS A 213 11.55 1.84 -4.56
C LYS A 213 12.32 1.81 -5.87
N GLY A 214 13.44 1.12 -5.92
CA GLY A 214 14.42 1.23 -6.99
C GLY A 214 14.74 -0.08 -7.68
N SER A 215 15.69 -0.78 -7.10
CA SER A 215 16.04 -2.13 -7.53
C SER A 215 15.13 -3.12 -6.81
N PHE A 216 14.47 -3.97 -7.56
CA PHE A 216 13.51 -4.93 -7.01
C PHE A 216 14.13 -6.33 -7.00
N PRO A 217 14.02 -7.09 -5.88
CA PRO A 217 14.33 -8.51 -5.91
C PRO A 217 13.55 -9.23 -7.02
N ALA A 218 14.20 -10.17 -7.73
CA ALA A 218 13.57 -10.85 -8.86
C ALA A 218 12.35 -11.69 -8.46
N ARG A 219 12.23 -12.05 -7.18
CA ARG A 219 11.08 -12.76 -6.60
C ARG A 219 9.73 -12.00 -6.66
N TYR A 220 9.74 -10.69 -6.88
CA TYR A 220 8.54 -9.88 -6.94
C TYR A 220 8.23 -9.49 -8.38
N GLY A 221 6.98 -9.66 -8.81
CA GLY A 221 6.47 -9.28 -10.13
C GLY A 221 5.11 -8.60 -10.06
N GLY A 222 4.52 -8.34 -11.23
CA GLY A 222 3.14 -7.91 -11.37
C GLY A 222 2.84 -6.43 -11.08
N ARG A 223 3.85 -5.60 -10.72
CA ARG A 223 3.72 -4.15 -10.51
C ARG A 223 4.95 -3.41 -11.04
N VAL A 224 4.81 -2.12 -11.31
CA VAL A 224 5.84 -1.34 -12.04
C VAL A 224 6.43 -0.17 -11.25
N SER A 225 6.04 0.04 -9.99
CA SER A 225 6.49 1.22 -9.23
C SER A 225 7.23 0.89 -7.93
N SER A 226 6.61 0.18 -7.00
CA SER A 226 7.23 -0.19 -5.72
C SER A 226 6.68 -1.50 -5.17
N ILE A 227 7.34 -2.00 -4.13
CA ILE A 227 6.88 -3.15 -3.36
C ILE A 227 6.91 -2.78 -1.89
N VAL A 228 5.80 -3.01 -1.19
CA VAL A 228 5.68 -2.88 0.26
C VAL A 228 5.41 -4.28 0.82
N ASP A 229 6.41 -4.88 1.48
CA ASP A 229 6.27 -6.21 2.11
C ASP A 229 6.03 -6.01 3.61
N ILE A 230 4.80 -6.30 4.05
CA ILE A 230 4.36 -6.19 5.44
C ILE A 230 4.26 -7.60 6.02
N ARG A 231 5.02 -7.86 7.08
CA ARG A 231 5.01 -9.12 7.82
C ARG A 231 4.30 -8.95 9.14
N THR A 232 3.39 -9.86 9.45
CA THR A 232 2.69 -9.88 10.74
C THR A 232 3.45 -10.69 11.78
N ASN A 233 3.13 -10.47 13.07
CA ASN A 233 3.70 -11.20 14.19
C ASN A 233 3.44 -12.70 14.06
N ASP A 234 4.43 -13.52 14.41
CA ASP A 234 4.31 -14.97 14.37
C ASP A 234 3.67 -15.54 15.65
N GLY A 235 3.53 -14.71 16.68
CA GLY A 235 3.00 -15.08 18.00
C GLY A 235 4.08 -15.55 18.97
N ASN A 236 3.91 -15.19 20.24
CA ASN A 236 4.84 -15.56 21.30
C ASN A 236 4.71 -17.06 21.63
N MET A 237 5.81 -17.80 21.56
CA MET A 237 5.81 -19.25 21.82
C MET A 237 5.99 -19.61 23.29
N LYS A 238 6.22 -18.64 24.17
CA LYS A 238 6.62 -18.88 25.56
C LYS A 238 5.63 -18.36 26.58
N GLU A 239 5.14 -17.14 26.38
CA GLU A 239 4.26 -16.43 27.30
C GLU A 239 3.14 -15.71 26.57
N THR A 240 2.03 -15.46 27.24
CA THR A 240 0.91 -14.72 26.68
C THR A 240 1.10 -13.22 26.90
N HIS A 241 1.03 -12.46 25.84
CA HIS A 241 1.10 -11.01 25.84
C HIS A 241 -0.06 -10.41 25.07
N GLY A 242 -0.38 -9.17 25.36
CA GLY A 242 -1.40 -8.49 24.61
C GLY A 242 -1.41 -6.99 24.82
N SER A 243 -2.22 -6.32 24.02
CA SER A 243 -2.48 -4.89 24.17
C SER A 243 -3.95 -4.58 23.95
N LEU A 244 -4.46 -3.64 24.71
CA LEU A 244 -5.80 -3.06 24.53
C LEU A 244 -5.65 -1.55 24.39
N GLY A 245 -6.18 -1.01 23.29
CA GLY A 245 -6.11 0.42 22.98
C GLY A 245 -7.49 1.00 22.79
N ILE A 246 -7.71 2.19 23.34
CA ILE A 246 -8.91 3.01 23.11
C ILE A 246 -8.44 4.31 22.48
N GLY A 247 -8.93 4.62 21.30
CA GLY A 247 -8.61 5.83 20.55
C GLY A 247 -9.79 6.79 20.43
N LEU A 248 -9.60 7.88 19.70
CA LEU A 248 -10.67 8.84 19.43
C LEU A 248 -11.72 8.27 18.46
N ILE A 249 -11.30 7.44 17.51
CA ILE A 249 -12.15 6.91 16.44
C ILE A 249 -12.29 5.39 16.54
N SER A 250 -11.21 4.66 16.85
CA SER A 250 -11.22 3.21 16.86
C SER A 250 -10.63 2.63 18.15
N ASP A 251 -11.10 1.44 18.47
CA ASP A 251 -10.58 0.60 19.54
C ASP A 251 -9.78 -0.55 18.95
N LYS A 252 -8.76 -1.00 19.67
CA LYS A 252 -7.80 -2.01 19.23
C LYS A 252 -7.59 -3.06 20.29
N ALA A 253 -7.40 -4.29 19.86
CA ALA A 253 -7.01 -5.38 20.71
C ALA A 253 -5.98 -6.25 19.99
N HIS A 254 -4.93 -6.64 20.68
CA HIS A 254 -3.96 -7.61 20.21
C HIS A 254 -3.70 -8.63 21.32
N LEU A 255 -3.62 -9.90 20.96
CA LEU A 255 -3.35 -10.98 21.88
C LEU A 255 -2.50 -12.04 21.18
N GLU A 256 -1.38 -12.43 21.79
CA GLU A 256 -0.52 -13.47 21.29
C GLU A 256 -0.05 -14.38 22.43
N GLY A 257 0.28 -15.63 22.10
CA GLY A 257 0.78 -16.55 23.11
C GLY A 257 0.85 -17.99 22.62
N PRO A 258 1.39 -18.89 23.46
CA PRO A 258 1.49 -20.29 23.15
C PRO A 258 0.16 -21.02 23.34
N ILE A 259 -0.24 -21.82 22.34
CA ILE A 259 -1.21 -22.91 22.50
C ILE A 259 -0.47 -24.14 23.05
N ILE A 260 0.71 -24.42 22.48
CA ILE A 260 1.64 -25.42 22.95
C ILE A 260 3.01 -24.76 23.05
N LYS A 261 3.53 -24.64 24.25
CA LYS A 261 4.80 -23.96 24.54
C LYS A 261 5.92 -24.48 23.62
N ASP A 262 6.68 -23.53 23.03
CA ASP A 262 7.78 -23.75 22.07
C ASP A 262 7.41 -24.49 20.79
N LYS A 263 6.11 -24.80 20.53
CA LYS A 263 5.66 -25.55 19.35
C LYS A 263 4.55 -24.86 18.54
N LEU A 264 3.51 -24.37 19.21
CA LEU A 264 2.34 -23.80 18.53
C LEU A 264 1.95 -22.50 19.22
N ALA A 265 2.02 -21.39 18.49
CA ALA A 265 1.64 -20.07 18.96
C ALA A 265 0.51 -19.48 18.10
N TYR A 266 -0.19 -18.52 18.69
CA TYR A 266 -1.20 -17.72 17.99
C TYR A 266 -0.87 -16.23 18.13
N SER A 267 -1.30 -15.44 17.14
CA SER A 267 -1.34 -13.99 17.17
C SER A 267 -2.69 -13.55 16.60
N LEU A 268 -3.45 -12.79 17.38
CA LEU A 268 -4.79 -12.31 17.02
C LEU A 268 -4.85 -10.81 17.23
N SER A 269 -5.37 -10.08 16.25
CA SER A 269 -5.58 -8.62 16.36
C SER A 269 -6.93 -8.24 15.82
N ALA A 270 -7.57 -7.30 16.49
CA ALA A 270 -8.83 -6.72 16.08
C ALA A 270 -8.78 -5.20 16.21
N ARG A 271 -9.36 -4.50 15.24
CA ARG A 271 -9.60 -3.05 15.29
C ARG A 271 -11.00 -2.76 14.79
N GLY A 272 -11.66 -1.77 15.34
CA GLY A 272 -12.97 -1.35 14.85
C GLY A 272 -13.37 0.02 15.36
N MET A 273 -14.20 0.71 14.59
CA MET A 273 -14.79 1.99 15.02
C MET A 273 -15.89 1.75 16.05
N HIS A 274 -15.86 2.50 17.11
CA HIS A 274 -16.89 2.42 18.17
C HIS A 274 -18.25 3.00 17.74
N THR A 275 -18.36 3.72 16.62
CA THR A 275 -19.65 4.12 16.02
C THR A 275 -20.58 2.94 15.75
N VAL A 276 -20.04 1.73 15.62
CA VAL A 276 -20.82 0.50 15.48
C VAL A 276 -21.75 0.24 16.69
N PHE A 277 -21.30 0.66 17.88
CA PHE A 277 -22.05 0.44 19.12
C PHE A 277 -23.10 1.51 19.39
N TYR A 278 -22.81 2.78 19.13
CA TYR A 278 -23.74 3.88 19.44
C TYR A 278 -24.48 4.44 18.19
N GLY A 279 -24.06 4.08 16.99
CA GLY A 279 -24.76 4.45 15.75
C GLY A 279 -26.26 4.13 15.79
N PRO A 280 -26.68 2.90 16.18
CA PRO A 280 -28.10 2.56 16.33
C PRO A 280 -28.85 3.39 17.40
N ILE A 281 -28.13 3.79 18.46
CA ILE A 281 -28.69 4.65 19.53
C ILE A 281 -28.92 6.06 18.98
N ILE A 282 -27.94 6.62 18.29
CA ILE A 282 -28.04 7.96 17.68
C ILE A 282 -29.18 8.00 16.68
N ARG A 283 -29.32 6.97 15.85
CA ARG A 283 -30.43 6.85 14.88
C ARG A 283 -31.81 7.00 15.54
N HIS A 284 -31.98 6.46 16.74
CA HIS A 284 -33.26 6.55 17.46
C HIS A 284 -33.65 7.98 17.85
N TYR A 285 -32.67 8.91 17.98
CA TYR A 285 -32.87 10.31 18.36
C TYR A 285 -32.80 11.29 17.18
N LEU A 286 -32.43 10.81 15.99
CA LEU A 286 -32.41 11.61 14.75
C LEU A 286 -33.68 11.30 13.96
N ASP A 287 -34.62 12.24 13.95
CA ASP A 287 -35.77 12.18 13.06
C ASP A 287 -35.32 12.53 11.64
N GLY A 288 -35.58 11.65 10.67
CA GLY A 288 -35.30 11.89 9.27
C GLY A 288 -33.92 11.32 8.81
N ASP A 289 -32.97 12.17 8.50
CA ASP A 289 -31.69 11.81 7.91
C ASP A 289 -30.75 11.07 8.86
N TYR A 290 -30.28 9.93 8.43
CA TYR A 290 -29.31 9.12 9.18
C TYR A 290 -28.16 8.68 8.29
N GLY A 291 -26.93 9.12 8.65
CA GLY A 291 -25.68 8.65 8.05
C GLY A 291 -24.84 7.91 9.08
N ASN A 292 -24.31 6.77 8.72
CA ASN A 292 -23.36 6.05 9.56
C ASN A 292 -22.23 5.47 8.71
N TYR A 293 -21.02 5.59 9.23
CA TYR A 293 -19.83 4.94 8.69
C TYR A 293 -19.12 4.18 9.79
N TYR A 294 -18.68 2.97 9.49
CA TYR A 294 -17.79 2.20 10.34
C TYR A 294 -16.92 1.25 9.53
N PHE A 295 -15.77 0.90 10.11
CA PHE A 295 -14.89 -0.15 9.61
C PHE A 295 -14.43 -1.07 10.73
N TYR A 296 -13.92 -2.23 10.35
CA TYR A 296 -13.23 -3.13 11.23
C TYR A 296 -12.18 -3.96 10.49
N ASP A 297 -11.15 -4.41 11.25
CA ASP A 297 -10.09 -5.31 10.80
C ASP A 297 -9.93 -6.46 11.79
N LEU A 298 -9.76 -7.64 11.26
CA LEU A 298 -9.45 -8.85 12.01
C LEU A 298 -8.22 -9.51 11.39
N ASN A 299 -7.18 -9.73 12.17
CA ASN A 299 -5.98 -10.47 11.79
C ASN A 299 -5.82 -11.68 12.69
N GLY A 300 -5.47 -12.82 12.11
CA GLY A 300 -5.17 -14.02 12.86
C GLY A 300 -4.03 -14.81 12.22
N LYS A 301 -3.10 -15.29 13.04
CA LYS A 301 -2.01 -16.16 12.60
C LYS A 301 -1.78 -17.28 13.60
N LEU A 302 -1.61 -18.50 13.10
CA LEU A 302 -1.12 -19.64 13.85
C LEU A 302 0.25 -20.04 13.30
N THR A 303 1.21 -20.20 14.19
CA THR A 303 2.57 -20.61 13.84
C THR A 303 2.88 -21.93 14.53
N TRP A 304 3.14 -22.95 13.72
CA TRP A 304 3.42 -24.28 14.18
C TRP A 304 4.84 -24.72 13.81
N ARG A 305 5.71 -24.88 14.79
CA ARG A 305 7.03 -25.50 14.68
C ARG A 305 6.87 -27.01 14.83
N LEU A 306 6.68 -27.70 13.69
CA LEU A 306 6.49 -29.16 13.68
C LEU A 306 7.82 -29.87 13.99
N SER A 307 8.93 -29.40 13.42
CA SER A 307 10.30 -29.90 13.63
C SER A 307 11.31 -28.77 13.52
N ASP A 308 12.59 -29.07 13.64
CA ASP A 308 13.67 -28.10 13.37
C ASP A 308 13.77 -27.75 11.86
N LYS A 309 13.22 -28.60 10.98
CA LYS A 309 13.21 -28.40 9.53
C LYS A 309 11.88 -27.87 8.99
N ASP A 310 10.79 -28.05 9.74
CA ASP A 310 9.45 -27.78 9.25
C ASP A 310 8.70 -26.81 10.13
N ARG A 311 8.21 -25.73 9.52
CA ARG A 311 7.33 -24.75 10.17
C ARG A 311 6.15 -24.45 9.26
N PHE A 312 4.95 -24.40 9.86
CA PHE A 312 3.71 -24.07 9.19
C PHE A 312 3.15 -22.76 9.76
N TYR A 313 2.57 -21.96 8.87
CA TYR A 313 1.88 -20.73 9.24
C TYR A 313 0.52 -20.72 8.56
N LEU A 314 -0.53 -20.57 9.34
CA LEU A 314 -1.88 -20.34 8.86
C LEU A 314 -2.24 -18.89 9.18
N GLY A 315 -2.43 -18.07 8.17
CA GLY A 315 -2.75 -16.65 8.28
C GLY A 315 -4.13 -16.34 7.72
N ALA A 316 -4.85 -15.42 8.35
CA ALA A 316 -6.10 -14.89 7.87
C ALA A 316 -6.21 -13.39 8.17
N TYR A 317 -6.75 -12.64 7.24
CA TYR A 317 -7.12 -11.23 7.40
C TYR A 317 -8.52 -10.99 6.82
N HIS A 318 -9.33 -10.24 7.55
CA HIS A 318 -10.62 -9.75 7.05
C HIS A 318 -10.83 -8.31 7.52
N GLY A 319 -10.99 -7.38 6.58
CA GLY A 319 -11.29 -5.98 6.84
C GLY A 319 -12.45 -5.52 5.98
N ARG A 320 -13.33 -4.70 6.54
CA ARG A 320 -14.52 -4.21 5.86
C ARG A 320 -14.90 -2.81 6.28
N ASP A 321 -15.29 -2.01 5.30
CA ASP A 321 -15.92 -0.72 5.47
C ASP A 321 -17.40 -0.78 5.14
N ARG A 322 -18.21 0.01 5.83
CA ARG A 322 -19.62 0.20 5.57
C ARG A 322 -20.02 1.65 5.74
N LEU A 323 -20.53 2.24 4.66
CA LEU A 323 -21.19 3.53 4.64
C LEU A 323 -22.68 3.32 4.36
N VAL A 324 -23.54 3.86 5.18
CA VAL A 324 -24.99 3.87 4.94
C VAL A 324 -25.53 5.28 5.14
N TYR A 325 -26.47 5.64 4.31
CA TYR A 325 -27.24 6.87 4.43
C TYR A 325 -28.71 6.56 4.16
N ASN A 326 -29.58 6.98 5.03
CA ASN A 326 -31.02 6.87 4.87
C ASN A 326 -31.62 8.25 5.15
N SER A 327 -32.57 8.65 4.32
CA SER A 327 -33.36 9.86 4.46
C SER A 327 -34.81 9.50 4.31
N GLU A 328 -35.66 10.06 5.14
CA GLU A 328 -37.11 9.89 5.09
C GLU A 328 -37.77 11.27 5.18
N ASP A 329 -38.50 11.65 4.15
CA ASP A 329 -39.24 12.89 4.07
C ASP A 329 -40.74 12.57 3.85
N GLU A 330 -41.59 13.30 4.53
CA GLU A 330 -43.04 13.18 4.34
C GLU A 330 -43.71 14.54 4.29
N GLY A 331 -44.81 14.62 3.57
CA GLY A 331 -45.55 15.84 3.45
C GLY A 331 -47.00 15.63 2.99
N SER A 332 -47.80 16.65 3.12
CA SER A 332 -49.11 16.68 2.50
C SER A 332 -49.46 18.07 2.02
N TYR A 333 -50.14 18.16 0.92
CA TYR A 333 -50.67 19.41 0.41
C TYR A 333 -52.10 19.20 -0.10
N ASN A 334 -52.83 20.28 -0.21
CA ASN A 334 -54.21 20.28 -0.68
C ASN A 334 -54.34 21.36 -1.77
N TRP A 335 -54.66 20.93 -2.99
CA TRP A 335 -54.84 21.82 -4.11
C TRP A 335 -56.04 22.76 -3.96
N ASP A 336 -57.14 22.24 -3.40
CA ASP A 336 -58.34 23.00 -3.08
C ASP A 336 -58.69 22.79 -1.61
N PRO A 337 -58.40 23.78 -0.73
CA PRO A 337 -58.70 23.67 0.71
C PRO A 337 -60.21 23.47 1.00
N THR A 338 -61.09 23.72 0.00
CA THR A 338 -62.52 23.55 0.15
C THR A 338 -62.99 22.14 -0.23
N ASP A 339 -62.22 21.41 -0.97
CA ASP A 339 -62.47 20.01 -1.35
C ASP A 339 -61.46 19.08 -0.65
N LYS A 340 -61.94 18.28 0.31
CA LYS A 340 -61.14 17.31 1.06
C LYS A 340 -60.60 16.16 0.18
N ASP A 341 -61.23 15.89 -0.95
CA ASP A 341 -60.80 14.87 -1.85
C ASP A 341 -59.57 15.25 -2.69
N THR A 342 -59.15 16.52 -2.62
CA THR A 342 -57.92 17.03 -3.28
C THR A 342 -56.69 16.93 -2.39
N LYS A 343 -56.83 16.36 -1.19
CA LYS A 343 -55.67 16.13 -0.30
C LYS A 343 -54.76 15.02 -0.88
N ARG A 344 -53.51 15.37 -1.06
CA ARG A 344 -52.44 14.47 -1.47
C ARG A 344 -51.39 14.38 -0.35
N SER A 345 -51.00 13.16 0.06
CA SER A 345 -49.92 12.94 1.00
C SER A 345 -48.84 12.14 0.30
N TRP A 346 -47.62 12.43 0.59
CA TRP A 346 -46.47 11.75 0.05
C TRP A 346 -45.43 11.44 1.13
N SER A 347 -44.69 10.37 0.93
CA SER A 347 -43.47 10.07 1.68
C SER A 347 -42.41 9.56 0.70
N SER A 348 -41.22 10.11 0.82
CA SER A 348 -40.04 9.70 0.08
C SER A 348 -39.02 9.09 1.03
N ARG A 349 -38.39 8.01 0.58
CA ARG A 349 -37.30 7.37 1.31
C ARG A 349 -36.15 7.11 0.38
N THR A 350 -34.96 7.61 0.74
CA THR A 350 -33.71 7.35 0.08
C THR A 350 -32.84 6.45 0.95
N ASP A 351 -32.35 5.35 0.37
CA ASP A 351 -31.44 4.39 1.01
C ASP A 351 -30.16 4.29 0.17
N ILE A 352 -28.99 4.59 0.74
CA ILE A 352 -27.69 4.41 0.11
C ILE A 352 -26.83 3.55 1.01
N GLY A 353 -26.26 2.48 0.44
CA GLY A 353 -25.34 1.60 1.14
C GLY A 353 -24.11 1.31 0.29
N VAL A 354 -22.92 1.53 0.82
CA VAL A 354 -21.65 1.18 0.16
C VAL A 354 -20.84 0.30 1.10
N PHE A 355 -20.40 -0.84 0.59
CA PHE A 355 -19.63 -1.82 1.34
C PHE A 355 -18.40 -2.21 0.53
N TRP A 356 -17.22 -2.19 1.15
CA TRP A 356 -15.99 -2.67 0.52
C TRP A 356 -15.03 -3.29 1.52
N GLY A 357 -14.11 -4.11 1.05
CA GLY A 357 -13.11 -4.71 1.92
C GLY A 357 -12.37 -5.88 1.31
N ASN A 358 -11.40 -6.39 2.07
CA ASN A 358 -10.56 -7.50 1.68
C ASN A 358 -10.76 -8.72 2.59
N THR A 359 -10.53 -9.89 2.01
CA THR A 359 -10.41 -11.15 2.75
C THR A 359 -9.19 -11.89 2.22
N VAL A 360 -8.28 -12.28 3.11
CA VAL A 360 -7.09 -13.06 2.79
C VAL A 360 -7.04 -14.27 3.69
N ALA A 361 -6.71 -15.43 3.11
CA ALA A 361 -6.36 -16.64 3.84
C ALA A 361 -5.11 -17.25 3.22
N SER A 362 -4.14 -17.67 4.02
CA SER A 362 -2.89 -18.23 3.53
C SER A 362 -2.41 -19.40 4.38
N LEU A 363 -1.88 -20.42 3.71
CA LEU A 363 -1.14 -21.52 4.33
C LEU A 363 0.28 -21.48 3.79
N ARG A 364 1.25 -21.39 4.69
CA ARG A 364 2.67 -21.38 4.37
C ARG A 364 3.38 -22.55 5.03
N TRP A 365 4.30 -23.15 4.29
CA TRP A 365 5.21 -24.16 4.77
C TRP A 365 6.65 -23.78 4.48
N ASN A 366 7.46 -23.69 5.53
CA ASN A 366 8.90 -23.54 5.44
C ASN A 366 9.56 -24.89 5.66
N HIS A 367 10.47 -25.25 4.77
CA HIS A 367 11.22 -26.50 4.85
C HIS A 367 12.72 -26.31 4.63
N VAL A 368 13.53 -26.88 5.50
CA VAL A 368 15.00 -26.94 5.38
C VAL A 368 15.39 -28.28 4.76
N PHE A 369 15.59 -28.30 3.44
CA PHE A 369 16.04 -29.51 2.74
C PHE A 369 17.44 -29.94 3.16
N SER A 370 18.35 -28.97 3.25
CA SER A 370 19.73 -29.17 3.69
C SER A 370 20.25 -27.88 4.33
N SER A 371 21.47 -27.92 4.89
CA SER A 371 22.16 -26.73 5.42
C SER A 371 22.32 -25.60 4.39
N ARG A 372 22.21 -25.90 3.08
CA ARG A 372 22.41 -24.96 1.96
C ARG A 372 21.13 -24.62 1.20
N LEU A 373 20.04 -25.37 1.41
CA LEU A 373 18.79 -25.20 0.66
C LEU A 373 17.59 -25.10 1.58
N PHE A 374 16.99 -23.92 1.58
CA PHE A 374 15.75 -23.59 2.26
C PHE A 374 14.63 -23.37 1.22
N ALA A 375 13.41 -23.78 1.56
CA ALA A 375 12.24 -23.53 0.74
C ALA A 375 11.10 -22.91 1.56
N ASN A 376 10.33 -22.06 0.90
CA ASN A 376 9.07 -21.51 1.37
C ASN A 376 7.98 -21.77 0.33
N THR A 377 6.94 -22.49 0.70
CA THR A 377 5.76 -22.73 -0.12
C THR A 377 4.56 -22.02 0.49
N THR A 378 3.83 -21.25 -0.31
CA THR A 378 2.63 -20.52 0.14
C THR A 378 1.49 -20.80 -0.81
N VAL A 379 0.33 -21.15 -0.27
CA VAL A 379 -0.95 -21.19 -0.98
C VAL A 379 -1.86 -20.17 -0.34
N ALA A 380 -2.51 -19.32 -1.14
CA ALA A 380 -3.35 -18.26 -0.60
C ALA A 380 -4.62 -18.05 -1.45
N TYR A 381 -5.64 -17.58 -0.75
CA TYR A 381 -6.86 -17.00 -1.30
C TYR A 381 -6.91 -15.53 -0.93
N ASN A 382 -7.20 -14.68 -1.89
CA ASN A 382 -7.36 -13.25 -1.71
C ASN A 382 -8.62 -12.77 -2.43
N MET A 383 -9.39 -11.89 -1.81
CA MET A 383 -10.59 -11.31 -2.38
C MET A 383 -10.72 -9.85 -1.97
N TYR A 384 -10.93 -8.97 -2.94
CA TYR A 384 -11.49 -7.64 -2.75
C TYR A 384 -12.89 -7.61 -3.32
N ASN A 385 -13.82 -7.03 -2.59
CA ASN A 385 -15.22 -6.90 -3.01
C ASN A 385 -15.76 -5.53 -2.64
N MET A 386 -16.50 -4.90 -3.58
CA MET A 386 -17.21 -3.65 -3.39
C MET A 386 -18.63 -3.81 -3.91
N VAL A 387 -19.58 -3.38 -3.10
CA VAL A 387 -21.01 -3.38 -3.42
C VAL A 387 -21.59 -2.02 -3.03
N MET A 388 -22.32 -1.40 -3.94
CA MET A 388 -23.08 -0.19 -3.69
C MET A 388 -24.54 -0.43 -4.09
N GLY A 389 -25.44 -0.09 -3.19
CA GLY A 389 -26.87 -0.01 -3.47
C GLY A 389 -27.36 1.42 -3.23
N ALA A 390 -28.15 1.96 -4.14
CA ALA A 390 -28.80 3.25 -3.98
C ALA A 390 -30.27 3.11 -4.39
N GLY A 391 -31.16 3.38 -3.46
CA GLY A 391 -32.61 3.21 -3.68
C GLY A 391 -33.37 4.46 -3.29
N GLU A 392 -34.42 4.75 -4.06
CA GLU A 392 -35.44 5.74 -3.75
C GLU A 392 -36.81 5.09 -3.81
N SER A 393 -37.64 5.35 -2.81
CA SER A 393 -39.00 4.84 -2.76
C SER A 393 -39.94 5.99 -2.41
N GLU A 394 -40.79 6.33 -3.34
CA GLU A 394 -41.83 7.34 -3.14
C GLU A 394 -43.17 6.64 -2.95
N THR A 395 -43.93 7.04 -1.94
CA THR A 395 -45.31 6.62 -1.71
C THR A 395 -46.20 7.82 -1.78
N GLU A 396 -47.15 7.79 -2.63
CA GLU A 396 -48.15 8.85 -2.80
C GLU A 396 -49.56 8.30 -2.51
N ILE A 397 -50.36 9.06 -1.81
CA ILE A 397 -51.77 8.74 -1.55
C ILE A 397 -52.61 9.91 -2.03
N GLU A 398 -53.38 9.69 -3.10
CA GLU A 398 -54.32 10.63 -3.65
C GLU A 398 -55.71 10.00 -3.74
N LYS A 399 -56.73 10.65 -3.19
CA LYS A 399 -58.12 10.14 -3.20
C LYS A 399 -58.24 8.72 -2.64
N GLY A 400 -57.41 8.38 -1.67
CA GLY A 400 -57.37 7.05 -1.09
C GLY A 400 -56.69 5.95 -1.94
N ILE A 401 -56.20 6.30 -3.13
CA ILE A 401 -55.44 5.39 -3.96
C ILE A 401 -53.97 5.56 -3.57
N LYS A 402 -53.32 4.44 -3.23
CA LYS A 402 -51.90 4.41 -2.90
C LYS A 402 -51.11 4.01 -4.13
N SER A 403 -50.14 4.88 -4.50
CA SER A 403 -49.13 4.62 -5.51
C SER A 403 -47.77 4.51 -4.85
N VAL A 404 -46.95 3.56 -5.27
CA VAL A 404 -45.58 3.35 -4.78
C VAL A 404 -44.67 3.23 -5.98
N SER A 405 -43.72 4.15 -6.10
CA SER A 405 -42.60 4.09 -7.04
C SER A 405 -41.34 3.70 -6.29
N ARG A 406 -40.58 2.76 -6.85
CA ARG A 406 -39.32 2.31 -6.32
C ARG A 406 -38.29 2.22 -7.43
N TYR A 407 -37.20 2.96 -7.24
CA TYR A 407 -36.02 2.84 -8.09
C TYR A 407 -34.85 2.34 -7.22
N HIS A 408 -34.16 1.30 -7.66
CA HIS A 408 -33.01 0.76 -6.93
C HIS A 408 -31.87 0.44 -7.89
N LEU A 409 -30.71 1.02 -7.64
CA LEU A 409 -29.47 0.81 -8.38
C LEU A 409 -28.57 -0.11 -7.59
N ASP A 410 -28.09 -1.18 -8.20
CA ASP A 410 -27.07 -2.08 -7.69
C ASP A 410 -25.79 -1.97 -8.52
N TYR A 411 -24.67 -1.81 -7.85
CA TYR A 411 -23.34 -1.82 -8.44
C TYR A 411 -22.43 -2.78 -7.66
N HIS A 412 -21.70 -3.62 -8.40
CA HIS A 412 -20.77 -4.58 -7.82
C HIS A 412 -19.48 -4.63 -8.62
N SER A 413 -18.34 -4.52 -7.92
CA SER A 413 -16.98 -4.67 -8.46
C SER A 413 -16.14 -5.54 -7.53
N GLY A 414 -15.18 -6.29 -8.09
CA GLY A 414 -14.29 -7.11 -7.26
C GLY A 414 -13.26 -7.91 -8.04
N ILE A 415 -12.32 -8.45 -7.28
CA ILE A 415 -11.29 -9.37 -7.74
C ILE A 415 -11.11 -10.49 -6.74
N ARG A 416 -10.93 -11.72 -7.21
CA ARG A 416 -10.65 -12.92 -6.41
C ARG A 416 -9.49 -13.67 -7.01
N ASP A 417 -8.53 -14.04 -6.15
CA ASP A 417 -7.31 -14.74 -6.54
C ASP A 417 -7.13 -16.02 -5.76
N TRP A 418 -6.71 -17.06 -6.46
CA TRP A 418 -6.05 -18.22 -5.88
C TRP A 418 -4.59 -18.22 -6.30
N SER A 419 -3.68 -18.30 -5.35
CA SER A 419 -2.25 -18.28 -5.63
C SER A 419 -1.51 -19.45 -5.00
N ALA A 420 -0.48 -19.92 -5.69
CA ALA A 420 0.49 -20.88 -5.19
C ALA A 420 1.89 -20.39 -5.54
N LYS A 421 2.77 -20.30 -4.56
CA LYS A 421 4.13 -19.79 -4.68
C LYS A 421 5.12 -20.71 -4.01
N MET A 422 6.27 -20.93 -4.67
CA MET A 422 7.42 -21.65 -4.11
C MET A 422 8.68 -20.80 -4.30
N ASP A 423 9.33 -20.46 -3.21
CA ASP A 423 10.59 -19.73 -3.16
C ASP A 423 11.69 -20.63 -2.58
N PHE A 424 12.88 -20.58 -3.15
CA PHE A 424 14.06 -21.29 -2.69
C PHE A 424 15.20 -20.32 -2.44
N ASP A 425 15.88 -20.48 -1.29
CA ASP A 425 17.15 -19.83 -0.98
C ASP A 425 18.25 -20.90 -0.97
N TYR A 426 19.25 -20.77 -1.84
CA TYR A 426 20.33 -21.74 -2.04
C TYR A 426 21.69 -21.07 -1.90
N SER A 427 22.51 -21.52 -0.95
CA SER A 427 23.85 -21.00 -0.69
C SER A 427 24.91 -22.05 -0.98
N PRO A 428 25.35 -22.22 -2.24
CA PRO A 428 26.37 -23.22 -2.61
C PRO A 428 27.76 -22.86 -2.09
N SER A 429 28.06 -21.58 -1.92
CA SER A 429 29.36 -21.07 -1.48
C SER A 429 29.19 -19.76 -0.72
N PRO A 430 30.22 -19.25 -0.03
CA PRO A 430 30.16 -17.96 0.69
C PRO A 430 29.89 -16.77 -0.23
N GLN A 431 30.24 -16.89 -1.51
CA GLN A 431 30.11 -15.83 -2.49
C GLN A 431 28.74 -15.76 -3.15
N HIS A 432 27.96 -16.84 -3.08
CA HIS A 432 26.69 -16.98 -3.80
C HIS A 432 25.53 -17.25 -2.87
N LEU A 433 24.51 -16.39 -2.95
CA LEU A 433 23.18 -16.64 -2.38
C LEU A 433 22.16 -16.58 -3.51
N ILE A 434 21.88 -17.74 -4.07
CA ILE A 434 20.96 -17.91 -5.21
C ILE A 434 19.54 -18.01 -4.68
N LYS A 435 18.64 -17.17 -5.18
CA LYS A 435 17.21 -17.21 -4.88
C LYS A 435 16.46 -17.48 -6.18
N PHE A 436 15.60 -18.49 -6.17
CA PHE A 436 14.79 -18.83 -7.35
C PHE A 436 13.43 -19.35 -6.92
N GLY A 437 12.48 -19.33 -7.83
CA GLY A 437 11.13 -19.79 -7.49
C GLY A 437 10.14 -19.62 -8.63
N THR A 438 8.89 -19.94 -8.30
CA THR A 438 7.76 -19.85 -9.22
C THR A 438 6.52 -19.43 -8.46
N GLU A 439 5.63 -18.71 -9.15
CA GLU A 439 4.33 -18.30 -8.64
C GLU A 439 3.27 -18.47 -9.73
N TYR A 440 2.12 -19.00 -9.34
CA TYR A 440 0.94 -19.07 -10.19
C TYR A 440 -0.23 -18.42 -9.49
N ILE A 441 -0.93 -17.51 -10.19
CA ILE A 441 -2.13 -16.85 -9.69
C ILE A 441 -3.27 -17.06 -10.69
N TYR A 442 -4.40 -17.53 -10.20
CA TYR A 442 -5.66 -17.58 -10.94
C TYR A 442 -6.55 -16.43 -10.50
N HIS A 443 -6.75 -15.46 -11.39
CA HIS A 443 -7.56 -14.28 -11.17
C HIS A 443 -8.97 -14.46 -11.69
N THR A 444 -9.95 -13.93 -10.94
CA THR A 444 -11.34 -13.74 -11.37
C THR A 444 -11.70 -12.28 -11.16
N PHE A 445 -11.96 -11.54 -12.23
CA PHE A 445 -12.31 -10.13 -12.19
C PHE A 445 -13.80 -9.94 -12.46
N ILE A 446 -14.43 -9.11 -11.65
CA ILE A 446 -15.76 -8.54 -11.84
C ILE A 446 -15.57 -7.03 -11.86
N PRO A 447 -15.12 -6.42 -12.99
CA PRO A 447 -14.76 -5.02 -12.99
C PRO A 447 -15.95 -4.12 -12.72
N GLU A 448 -17.08 -4.43 -13.33
CA GLU A 448 -18.25 -3.57 -13.31
C GLU A 448 -19.50 -4.42 -13.59
N ARG A 449 -20.39 -4.47 -12.62
CA ARG A 449 -21.72 -5.03 -12.79
C ARG A 449 -22.72 -4.03 -12.24
N MET A 450 -23.56 -3.49 -13.12
CA MET A 450 -24.50 -2.45 -12.76
C MET A 450 -25.89 -2.77 -13.30
N SER A 451 -26.89 -2.70 -12.44
CA SER A 451 -28.30 -2.89 -12.79
C SER A 451 -29.18 -1.94 -12.01
N ALA A 452 -30.33 -1.60 -12.54
CA ALA A 452 -31.37 -0.87 -11.83
C ALA A 452 -32.71 -1.60 -11.96
N VAL A 453 -33.48 -1.53 -10.89
CA VAL A 453 -34.87 -2.01 -10.86
C VAL A 453 -35.77 -0.81 -10.73
N ASP A 454 -36.73 -0.74 -11.63
CA ASP A 454 -37.80 0.26 -11.60
C ASP A 454 -39.14 -0.46 -11.40
N ARG A 455 -39.83 -0.12 -10.32
CA ARG A 455 -41.09 -0.75 -9.97
C ARG A 455 -42.10 0.29 -9.53
N GLU A 456 -43.26 0.29 -10.25
CA GLU A 456 -44.41 1.09 -9.90
C GLU A 456 -45.60 0.22 -9.55
N ILE A 457 -46.25 0.54 -8.45
CA ILE A 457 -47.45 -0.14 -7.94
C ILE A 457 -48.53 0.92 -7.69
N GLU A 458 -49.66 0.76 -8.31
CA GLU A 458 -50.83 1.62 -8.10
C GLU A 458 -52.03 0.77 -7.72
N ALA A 459 -52.77 1.16 -6.68
CA ALA A 459 -53.93 0.44 -6.18
C ALA A 459 -53.67 -1.08 -6.03
N GLU A 460 -52.52 -1.43 -5.46
CA GLU A 460 -52.02 -2.79 -5.25
C GLU A 460 -51.72 -3.59 -6.54
N LYS A 461 -51.77 -2.95 -7.70
CA LYS A 461 -51.41 -3.57 -8.99
C LYS A 461 -50.09 -3.08 -9.48
N ILE A 462 -49.25 -4.00 -9.93
CA ILE A 462 -47.95 -3.66 -10.56
C ILE A 462 -48.25 -3.05 -11.93
N GLN A 463 -47.78 -1.80 -12.12
CA GLN A 463 -47.84 -1.08 -13.39
C GLN A 463 -46.54 -1.24 -14.17
N ILE A 464 -45.40 -1.12 -13.46
CA ILE A 464 -44.03 -1.29 -13.97
C ILE A 464 -43.28 -2.24 -13.06
N ASP A 465 -42.56 -3.18 -13.63
CA ASP A 465 -41.59 -4.04 -12.96
C ASP A 465 -40.49 -4.39 -13.96
N THR A 466 -39.51 -3.51 -14.07
CA THR A 466 -38.49 -3.60 -15.08
C THR A 466 -37.09 -3.62 -14.44
N THR A 467 -36.23 -4.50 -14.92
CA THR A 467 -34.81 -4.52 -14.54
C THR A 467 -33.97 -4.12 -15.74
N PHE A 468 -33.21 -3.06 -15.55
CA PHE A 468 -32.26 -2.57 -16.54
C PHE A 468 -30.87 -3.08 -16.20
N HIS A 469 -30.15 -3.62 -17.17
CA HIS A 469 -28.74 -3.98 -17.05
C HIS A 469 -27.90 -2.99 -17.86
N PHE A 470 -27.15 -2.14 -17.19
CA PHE A 470 -26.24 -1.20 -17.84
C PHE A 470 -24.99 -1.89 -18.36
N THR A 471 -24.58 -2.97 -17.71
CA THR A 471 -23.45 -3.80 -18.10
C THR A 471 -23.91 -5.26 -18.22
N ASP A 472 -23.17 -6.07 -18.99
CA ASP A 472 -23.46 -7.52 -19.05
C ASP A 472 -23.24 -8.17 -17.68
N PRO A 473 -24.32 -8.64 -17.00
CA PRO A 473 -24.22 -9.20 -15.66
C PRO A 473 -23.40 -10.52 -15.61
N LYS A 474 -23.17 -11.13 -16.77
CA LYS A 474 -22.42 -12.39 -16.90
C LYS A 474 -20.95 -12.16 -17.28
N LYS A 475 -20.55 -10.93 -17.60
CA LYS A 475 -19.19 -10.65 -18.04
C LYS A 475 -18.22 -10.73 -16.87
N ILE A 476 -17.44 -11.80 -16.84
CA ILE A 476 -16.37 -12.08 -15.87
C ILE A 476 -15.10 -12.29 -16.69
N TYR A 477 -14.00 -11.69 -16.25
CA TYR A 477 -12.70 -11.91 -16.87
C TYR A 477 -11.89 -12.87 -16.02
N TYR A 478 -11.21 -13.79 -16.68
CA TYR A 478 -10.30 -14.73 -16.04
C TYR A 478 -8.87 -14.47 -16.47
N GLY A 479 -7.93 -14.52 -15.53
CA GLY A 479 -6.51 -14.35 -15.77
C GLY A 479 -5.71 -15.51 -15.18
N HIS A 480 -4.78 -16.04 -15.95
CA HIS A 480 -3.78 -17.00 -15.50
C HIS A 480 -2.42 -16.31 -15.53
N ASP A 481 -1.88 -15.99 -14.36
CA ASP A 481 -0.54 -15.40 -14.21
C ASP A 481 0.43 -16.45 -13.70
N LEU A 482 1.44 -16.76 -14.49
CA LEU A 482 2.51 -17.68 -14.15
C LEU A 482 3.85 -16.96 -14.25
N SER A 483 4.64 -17.03 -13.19
CA SER A 483 5.99 -16.46 -13.19
C SER A 483 7.03 -17.42 -12.67
N VAL A 484 8.25 -17.26 -13.18
CA VAL A 484 9.47 -17.92 -12.68
C VAL A 484 10.55 -16.86 -12.55
N TYR A 485 11.38 -16.99 -11.52
CA TYR A 485 12.48 -16.06 -11.30
C TYR A 485 13.74 -16.75 -10.80
N ALA A 486 14.86 -16.09 -11.01
CA ALA A 486 16.15 -16.43 -10.42
C ALA A 486 16.97 -15.15 -10.21
N GLU A 487 17.71 -15.09 -9.11
CA GLU A 487 18.67 -14.02 -8.78
C GLU A 487 19.82 -14.59 -7.95
N ASP A 488 20.99 -13.96 -8.00
CA ASP A 488 22.16 -14.35 -7.23
C ASP A 488 22.80 -13.14 -6.56
N ASP A 489 22.82 -13.08 -5.22
CA ASP A 489 23.65 -12.15 -4.49
C ASP A 489 25.09 -12.63 -4.54
N PHE A 490 25.85 -12.17 -5.56
CA PHE A 490 27.21 -12.57 -5.82
C PHE A 490 28.23 -11.58 -5.24
N SER A 491 28.97 -12.01 -4.21
CA SER A 491 30.02 -11.23 -3.57
C SER A 491 31.38 -11.43 -4.24
N ILE A 492 31.99 -10.35 -4.71
CA ILE A 492 33.29 -10.29 -5.38
C ILE A 492 34.30 -9.60 -4.47
N GLY A 493 35.11 -10.36 -3.77
CA GLY A 493 35.97 -9.83 -2.70
C GLY A 493 35.15 -9.30 -1.53
N GLU A 494 35.69 -8.32 -0.80
CA GLU A 494 35.09 -7.76 0.42
C GLU A 494 34.21 -6.54 0.15
N HIS A 495 34.36 -5.90 -0.99
CA HIS A 495 33.81 -4.57 -1.27
C HIS A 495 32.67 -4.59 -2.27
N LEU A 496 32.64 -5.52 -3.22
CA LEU A 496 31.68 -5.50 -4.33
C LEU A 496 30.70 -6.66 -4.20
N THR A 497 29.39 -6.34 -4.23
CA THR A 497 28.32 -7.33 -4.40
C THR A 497 27.49 -6.95 -5.62
N VAL A 498 27.21 -7.92 -6.47
CA VAL A 498 26.37 -7.74 -7.66
C VAL A 498 25.21 -8.74 -7.57
N ASN A 499 23.99 -8.27 -7.81
CA ASN A 499 22.80 -9.10 -7.85
C ASN A 499 22.21 -9.06 -9.28
N PRO A 500 22.64 -9.96 -10.19
CA PRO A 500 21.92 -10.20 -11.43
C PRO A 500 20.67 -11.05 -11.17
N GLY A 501 19.57 -10.66 -11.76
CA GLY A 501 18.31 -11.34 -11.63
C GLY A 501 17.48 -11.32 -12.91
N VAL A 502 16.57 -12.27 -13.03
CA VAL A 502 15.60 -12.35 -14.11
C VAL A 502 14.25 -12.81 -13.55
N HIS A 503 13.20 -12.17 -14.00
CA HIS A 503 11.82 -12.56 -13.76
C HIS A 503 11.14 -12.75 -15.12
N LEU A 504 10.63 -13.93 -15.37
CA LEU A 504 9.86 -14.26 -16.57
C LEU A 504 8.41 -14.48 -16.16
N SER A 505 7.47 -13.74 -16.72
CA SER A 505 6.05 -13.89 -16.46
C SER A 505 5.25 -14.13 -17.73
N MET A 506 4.17 -14.86 -17.58
CA MET A 506 3.17 -15.17 -18.61
C MET A 506 1.80 -14.83 -18.05
N PHE A 507 1.03 -14.03 -18.78
CA PHE A 507 -0.37 -13.75 -18.43
C PHE A 507 -1.27 -14.17 -19.59
N ASN A 508 -2.26 -15.04 -19.31
CA ASN A 508 -3.25 -15.48 -20.29
C ASN A 508 -4.63 -14.96 -19.89
N THR A 509 -5.30 -14.28 -20.81
CA THR A 509 -6.66 -13.78 -20.64
C THR A 509 -7.36 -13.73 -22.00
N GLU A 510 -8.67 -14.02 -22.06
CA GLU A 510 -9.48 -14.02 -23.27
C GLU A 510 -8.85 -14.75 -24.47
N GLY A 511 -8.11 -15.84 -24.22
CA GLY A 511 -7.42 -16.62 -25.23
C GLY A 511 -6.13 -16.00 -25.75
N ARG A 512 -5.71 -14.84 -25.26
CA ARG A 512 -4.42 -14.19 -25.60
C ARG A 512 -3.40 -14.39 -24.49
N THR A 513 -2.18 -14.73 -24.89
CA THR A 513 -1.06 -14.91 -23.96
C THR A 513 -0.02 -13.83 -24.15
N TYR A 514 0.36 -13.17 -23.06
CA TYR A 514 1.41 -12.18 -23.01
C TYR A 514 2.60 -12.72 -22.24
N TRP A 515 3.80 -12.55 -22.79
CA TRP A 515 5.05 -12.92 -22.15
C TRP A 515 5.86 -11.67 -21.83
N SER A 516 6.50 -11.64 -20.68
CA SER A 516 7.37 -10.55 -20.28
C SER A 516 8.66 -11.07 -19.65
N LEU A 517 9.79 -10.78 -20.31
CA LEU A 517 11.12 -10.99 -19.76
C LEU A 517 11.57 -9.71 -19.05
N GLN A 518 11.89 -9.82 -17.77
CA GLN A 518 12.17 -8.71 -16.88
C GLN A 518 13.56 -8.86 -16.26
N PRO A 519 14.65 -8.49 -16.99
CA PRO A 519 15.99 -8.48 -16.44
C PRO A 519 16.14 -7.41 -15.37
N ARG A 520 16.93 -7.73 -14.35
CA ARG A 520 17.22 -6.84 -13.21
C ARG A 520 18.70 -7.01 -12.84
N VAL A 521 19.31 -5.92 -12.44
CA VAL A 521 20.68 -5.97 -11.93
C VAL A 521 20.85 -4.87 -10.89
N SER A 522 21.47 -5.20 -9.78
CA SER A 522 21.92 -4.24 -8.76
C SER A 522 23.36 -4.52 -8.43
N ALA A 523 24.09 -3.45 -8.10
CA ALA A 523 25.46 -3.54 -7.65
C ALA A 523 25.66 -2.62 -6.43
N LYS A 524 26.45 -3.10 -5.47
CA LYS A 524 26.85 -2.38 -4.26
C LYS A 524 28.37 -2.45 -4.14
N TYR A 525 29.00 -1.29 -3.98
CA TYR A 525 30.41 -1.18 -3.69
C TYR A 525 30.61 -0.39 -2.40
N THR A 526 31.18 -1.02 -1.38
CA THR A 526 31.43 -0.40 -0.05
C THR A 526 32.93 -0.17 0.14
N THR A 527 33.30 1.05 0.44
CA THR A 527 34.71 1.44 0.72
C THR A 527 35.04 1.21 2.19
N ASP A 528 36.34 1.16 2.54
CA ASP A 528 36.80 1.13 3.93
C ASP A 528 36.41 2.38 4.73
N GLY A 529 36.09 3.48 4.05
CA GLY A 529 35.68 4.78 4.60
C GLY A 529 34.20 4.90 4.91
N HIS A 530 33.47 3.80 5.03
CA HIS A 530 32.01 3.78 5.27
C HIS A 530 31.15 4.47 4.18
N ILE A 531 31.66 4.59 2.97
CA ILE A 531 30.90 5.10 1.82
C ILE A 531 30.49 3.89 0.98
N THR A 532 29.19 3.81 0.68
CA THR A 532 28.64 2.76 -0.17
C THR A 532 28.03 3.39 -1.43
N PHE A 533 28.46 2.93 -2.60
CA PHE A 533 27.86 3.27 -3.87
C PHE A 533 26.94 2.15 -4.31
N LYS A 534 25.76 2.52 -4.80
CA LYS A 534 24.81 1.54 -5.36
C LYS A 534 24.32 2.01 -6.71
N ALA A 535 24.10 1.07 -7.61
CA ALA A 535 23.46 1.31 -8.89
C ALA A 535 22.57 0.13 -9.25
N GLY A 536 21.49 0.38 -9.99
CA GLY A 536 20.58 -0.67 -10.38
C GLY A 536 19.74 -0.32 -11.60
N TYR A 537 19.35 -1.36 -12.31
CA TYR A 537 18.38 -1.37 -13.39
C TYR A 537 17.34 -2.44 -13.12
N ALA A 538 16.07 -2.11 -13.36
CA ALA A 538 14.98 -3.08 -13.29
C ALA A 538 13.97 -2.83 -14.42
N ARG A 539 13.66 -3.89 -15.15
CA ARG A 539 12.50 -3.96 -16.02
C ARG A 539 11.37 -4.68 -15.30
N MET A 540 10.14 -4.16 -15.42
CA MET A 540 8.97 -4.68 -14.73
C MET A 540 7.77 -4.70 -15.68
N ALA A 541 6.78 -5.57 -15.38
CA ALA A 541 5.51 -5.65 -16.09
C ALA A 541 4.36 -5.75 -15.10
N GLN A 542 3.19 -5.20 -15.51
CA GLN A 542 1.95 -5.22 -14.72
C GLN A 542 0.78 -5.63 -15.60
N TYR A 543 -0.09 -6.49 -15.05
CA TYR A 543 -1.22 -7.09 -15.75
C TYR A 543 -2.57 -6.72 -15.14
N VAL A 544 -2.57 -6.18 -13.93
CA VAL A 544 -3.78 -5.83 -13.16
C VAL A 544 -3.72 -4.36 -12.80
N HIS A 545 -4.76 -3.60 -13.13
CA HIS A 545 -4.82 -2.14 -13.01
C HIS A 545 -5.99 -1.68 -12.16
N LEU A 546 -5.84 -0.55 -11.47
CA LEU A 546 -6.91 0.19 -10.84
C LEU A 546 -7.21 1.45 -11.67
N LEU A 547 -8.37 1.48 -12.28
CA LEU A 547 -8.84 2.65 -13.01
C LEU A 547 -9.47 3.63 -12.02
N SER A 548 -8.80 4.75 -11.77
CA SER A 548 -9.24 5.83 -10.89
C SER A 548 -9.30 7.16 -11.63
N SER A 549 -10.40 7.86 -11.48
CA SER A 549 -10.59 9.19 -12.12
C SER A 549 -10.25 10.33 -11.18
N SER A 550 -10.38 10.12 -9.87
CA SER A 550 -10.19 11.17 -8.87
C SER A 550 -8.81 11.09 -8.23
N GLN A 551 -8.46 12.12 -7.47
CA GLN A 551 -7.27 12.12 -6.61
C GLN A 551 -7.54 11.45 -5.25
N ILE A 552 -8.78 11.06 -4.98
CA ILE A 552 -9.19 10.28 -3.80
C ILE A 552 -9.35 8.84 -4.24
N SER A 553 -8.93 7.91 -3.39
CA SER A 553 -9.29 6.50 -3.53
C SER A 553 -10.78 6.36 -3.25
N LEU A 554 -11.55 6.10 -4.29
CA LEU A 554 -12.97 5.85 -4.15
C LEU A 554 -13.23 4.35 -4.21
N PRO A 555 -14.16 3.81 -3.44
CA PRO A 555 -14.49 2.39 -3.52
C PRO A 555 -15.05 1.98 -4.88
N VAL A 556 -15.51 2.93 -5.70
CA VAL A 556 -15.98 2.71 -7.07
C VAL A 556 -14.86 2.62 -8.12
N ASP A 557 -13.59 2.81 -7.73
CA ASP A 557 -12.44 2.58 -8.61
C ASP A 557 -12.39 1.10 -9.04
N LEU A 558 -12.08 0.85 -10.32
CA LEU A 558 -12.24 -0.45 -10.94
C LEU A 558 -10.92 -1.23 -11.00
N TRP A 559 -10.87 -2.40 -10.37
CA TRP A 559 -9.81 -3.37 -10.63
C TRP A 559 -10.09 -4.14 -11.93
N VAL A 560 -9.22 -3.97 -12.92
CA VAL A 560 -9.35 -4.54 -14.25
C VAL A 560 -8.09 -5.31 -14.66
N PRO A 561 -8.23 -6.43 -15.42
CA PRO A 561 -7.09 -7.09 -16.03
C PRO A 561 -6.65 -6.37 -17.30
N ILE A 562 -5.49 -6.70 -17.81
CA ILE A 562 -5.25 -6.58 -19.25
C ILE A 562 -6.21 -7.49 -20.03
N THR A 563 -6.48 -7.14 -21.28
CA THR A 563 -7.36 -7.92 -22.17
C THR A 563 -6.66 -8.22 -23.49
N LYS A 564 -7.37 -8.79 -24.45
CA LYS A 564 -6.82 -8.95 -25.81
C LYS A 564 -6.46 -7.61 -26.47
N ASP A 565 -7.12 -6.52 -26.06
CA ASP A 565 -6.97 -5.17 -26.63
C ASP A 565 -6.12 -4.25 -25.76
N ILE A 566 -6.06 -4.51 -24.46
CA ILE A 566 -5.25 -3.76 -23.47
C ILE A 566 -3.94 -4.53 -23.21
N ARG A 567 -2.82 -3.88 -23.52
CA ARG A 567 -1.47 -4.48 -23.36
C ARG A 567 -0.95 -4.30 -21.93
N PRO A 568 -0.03 -5.19 -21.47
CA PRO A 568 0.65 -5.01 -20.20
C PRO A 568 1.37 -3.66 -20.11
N VAL A 569 1.26 -3.01 -18.95
CA VAL A 569 2.13 -1.89 -18.61
C VAL A 569 3.54 -2.42 -18.40
N THR A 570 4.53 -1.75 -18.95
CA THR A 570 5.95 -2.05 -18.71
C THR A 570 6.67 -0.82 -18.22
N SER A 571 7.68 -1.03 -17.38
CA SER A 571 8.52 0.03 -16.84
C SER A 571 9.99 -0.37 -16.92
N ASP A 572 10.83 0.56 -17.34
CA ASP A 572 12.29 0.48 -17.27
C ASP A 572 12.76 1.56 -16.29
N GLN A 573 13.44 1.16 -15.21
CA GLN A 573 13.92 2.08 -14.17
C GLN A 573 15.42 1.93 -13.97
N TYR A 574 16.12 3.07 -13.96
CA TYR A 574 17.53 3.21 -13.64
C TYR A 574 17.66 4.01 -12.36
N SER A 575 18.55 3.60 -11.48
CA SER A 575 18.78 4.28 -10.20
C SER A 575 20.23 4.20 -9.80
N ALA A 576 20.76 5.26 -9.17
CA ALA A 576 22.09 5.29 -8.56
C ALA A 576 22.05 6.07 -7.26
N GLY A 577 22.92 5.72 -6.32
CA GLY A 577 22.94 6.39 -5.00
C GLY A 577 24.25 6.22 -4.27
N VAL A 578 24.47 7.15 -3.33
CA VAL A 578 25.61 7.17 -2.41
C VAL A 578 25.07 7.18 -0.99
N TYR A 579 25.69 6.36 -0.13
CA TYR A 579 25.31 6.19 1.26
C TYR A 579 26.53 6.33 2.15
N TYR A 580 26.32 6.84 3.37
CA TYR A 580 27.37 7.02 4.35
C TYR A 580 26.88 6.72 5.77
N ASP A 581 27.59 5.85 6.51
CA ASP A 581 27.30 5.45 7.88
C ASP A 581 28.49 5.59 8.85
N GLY A 582 29.52 6.36 8.45
CA GLY A 582 30.73 6.54 9.26
C GLY A 582 30.53 7.36 10.54
N LEU A 583 29.40 8.03 10.73
CA LEU A 583 29.05 8.72 11.97
C LEU A 583 28.15 7.82 12.82
N LYS A 584 28.61 7.46 14.00
CA LYS A 584 27.85 6.55 14.90
C LYS A 584 26.43 7.05 15.15
N GLY A 585 25.46 6.24 14.75
CA GLY A 585 24.03 6.52 14.93
C GLY A 585 23.47 7.53 13.91
N TRP A 586 24.18 7.77 12.80
CA TRP A 586 23.69 8.54 11.68
C TRP A 586 23.85 7.78 10.37
N GLU A 587 22.88 7.92 9.50
CA GLU A 587 22.89 7.38 8.14
C GLU A 587 22.49 8.49 7.16
N PHE A 588 23.18 8.55 6.03
CA PHE A 588 22.95 9.52 4.97
C PHE A 588 22.79 8.77 3.66
N SER A 589 21.82 9.14 2.87
CA SER A 589 21.69 8.64 1.50
C SER A 589 21.27 9.74 0.53
N LEU A 590 21.84 9.71 -0.65
CA LEU A 590 21.46 10.52 -1.80
C LEU A 590 21.25 9.60 -2.99
N GLU A 591 20.03 9.55 -3.52
CA GLU A 591 19.65 8.69 -4.63
C GLU A 591 19.13 9.53 -5.79
N GLY A 592 19.40 9.07 -7.03
CA GLY A 592 18.79 9.60 -8.23
C GLY A 592 18.11 8.48 -9.02
N TYR A 593 17.00 8.77 -9.70
CA TYR A 593 16.29 7.80 -10.54
C TYR A 593 15.76 8.41 -11.83
N TRP A 594 15.62 7.55 -12.83
CA TRP A 594 14.89 7.80 -14.07
C TRP A 594 14.06 6.56 -14.42
N LYS A 595 12.75 6.75 -14.70
CA LYS A 595 11.78 5.71 -15.01
C LYS A 595 11.00 6.07 -16.26
N ALA A 596 10.91 5.13 -17.20
CA ALA A 596 10.05 5.21 -18.38
C ALA A 596 9.00 4.10 -18.31
N MET A 597 7.75 4.46 -18.58
CA MET A 597 6.61 3.54 -18.59
C MET A 597 5.92 3.54 -19.93
N ASN A 598 5.45 2.38 -20.38
CA ASN A 598 4.70 2.21 -21.61
C ASN A 598 3.37 1.50 -21.33
N ASN A 599 2.36 1.80 -22.15
CA ASN A 599 1.00 1.27 -22.08
C ASN A 599 0.29 1.58 -20.74
N ILE A 600 0.61 2.70 -20.09
CA ILE A 600 -0.14 3.16 -18.91
C ILE A 600 -1.56 3.49 -19.31
N LEU A 601 -2.52 3.23 -18.43
CA LEU A 601 -3.95 3.42 -18.68
C LEU A 601 -4.46 4.70 -18.05
N GLU A 602 -5.28 5.44 -18.77
CA GLU A 602 -6.03 6.60 -18.29
C GLU A 602 -7.41 6.64 -18.96
N TYR A 603 -8.41 7.22 -18.29
CA TYR A 603 -9.69 7.50 -18.90
C TYR A 603 -9.56 8.59 -19.99
N LYS A 604 -10.23 8.38 -21.12
CA LYS A 604 -10.34 9.36 -22.20
C LYS A 604 -11.05 10.63 -21.71
N ASP A 605 -10.70 11.78 -22.28
CA ASP A 605 -11.34 13.04 -21.92
C ASP A 605 -12.85 13.00 -22.25
N GLY A 606 -13.66 13.56 -21.38
CA GLY A 606 -15.12 13.61 -21.53
C GLY A 606 -15.86 12.28 -21.27
N THR A 607 -15.18 11.25 -20.80
CA THR A 607 -15.79 9.94 -20.54
C THR A 607 -16.52 9.93 -19.19
N LEU A 608 -17.76 9.45 -19.16
CA LEU A 608 -18.48 9.16 -17.94
C LEU A 608 -17.98 7.84 -17.32
N MET A 609 -17.79 7.84 -16.02
CA MET A 609 -17.25 6.67 -15.29
C MET A 609 -18.29 5.60 -15.01
N LEU A 610 -19.52 6.02 -14.69
CA LEU A 610 -20.63 5.16 -14.32
C LEU A 610 -21.83 5.42 -15.25
N GLY A 611 -22.69 4.41 -15.39
CA GLY A 611 -23.97 4.59 -16.09
C GLY A 611 -23.89 4.59 -17.62
N THR A 612 -22.81 4.08 -18.22
CA THR A 612 -22.70 3.95 -19.68
C THR A 612 -22.81 2.48 -20.10
N SER A 613 -23.44 2.25 -21.26
CA SER A 613 -23.49 0.93 -21.91
C SER A 613 -22.15 0.49 -22.50
N ASP A 614 -21.20 1.43 -22.65
CA ASP A 614 -19.85 1.11 -23.11
C ASP A 614 -19.01 0.47 -22.02
N GLY A 615 -18.46 -0.71 -22.30
CA GLY A 615 -17.54 -1.38 -21.37
C GLY A 615 -16.31 -0.53 -21.08
N TRP A 616 -15.69 -0.74 -19.90
CA TRP A 616 -14.52 0.02 -19.42
C TRP A 616 -13.36 0.07 -20.43
N GLU A 617 -13.16 -0.97 -21.24
CA GLU A 617 -12.10 -1.06 -22.25
C GLU A 617 -12.16 0.06 -23.30
N LYS A 618 -13.37 0.52 -23.68
CA LYS A 618 -13.54 1.60 -24.64
C LYS A 618 -13.34 2.98 -24.05
N ARG A 619 -13.45 3.08 -22.74
CA ARG A 619 -13.34 4.33 -21.97
C ARG A 619 -11.91 4.73 -21.63
N VAL A 620 -10.95 3.83 -21.80
CA VAL A 620 -9.54 4.05 -21.48
C VAL A 620 -8.66 4.13 -22.71
N GLU A 621 -7.48 4.69 -22.55
CA GLU A 621 -6.44 4.76 -23.58
C GLU A 621 -5.09 4.36 -22.99
N MET A 622 -4.21 3.83 -23.85
CA MET A 622 -2.85 3.43 -23.52
C MET A 622 -1.84 4.50 -23.91
N GLY A 623 -1.06 4.98 -22.95
CA GLY A 623 -0.06 6.01 -23.14
C GLY A 623 1.32 5.66 -22.60
N ARG A 624 2.13 6.69 -22.45
CA ARG A 624 3.49 6.63 -21.92
C ARG A 624 3.64 7.53 -20.73
N GLY A 625 4.53 7.15 -19.79
CA GLY A 625 4.88 7.97 -18.66
C GLY A 625 6.38 8.08 -18.50
N THR A 626 6.84 9.22 -17.99
CA THR A 626 8.24 9.40 -17.57
C THR A 626 8.27 10.00 -16.20
N SER A 627 9.20 9.53 -15.35
CA SER A 627 9.42 10.09 -14.03
C SER A 627 10.92 10.13 -13.71
N ARG A 628 11.37 11.19 -13.04
CA ARG A 628 12.77 11.37 -12.62
C ARG A 628 12.83 12.17 -11.33
N GLY A 629 13.82 11.90 -10.52
CA GLY A 629 13.99 12.64 -9.27
C GLY A 629 15.29 12.37 -8.56
N VAL A 630 15.49 13.20 -7.52
CA VAL A 630 16.59 13.10 -6.56
C VAL A 630 15.99 13.02 -5.16
N GLU A 631 16.52 12.11 -4.35
CA GLU A 631 16.03 11.77 -3.02
C GLU A 631 17.17 11.90 -2.01
N LEU A 632 16.96 12.63 -0.92
CA LEU A 632 17.89 12.77 0.19
C LEU A 632 17.24 12.21 1.46
N LEU A 633 17.95 11.35 2.18
CA LEU A 633 17.57 10.91 3.52
C LEU A 633 18.74 11.15 4.48
N ILE A 634 18.46 11.82 5.58
CA ILE A 634 19.37 11.95 6.73
C ILE A 634 18.64 11.35 7.91
N GLN A 635 19.16 10.28 8.47
CA GLN A 635 18.52 9.55 9.56
C GLN A 635 19.43 9.48 10.77
N LYS A 636 18.88 9.80 11.94
CA LYS A 636 19.53 9.58 13.23
C LYS A 636 18.87 8.38 13.91
N THR A 637 19.64 7.32 14.12
CA THR A 637 19.13 5.99 14.49
C THR A 637 19.38 5.63 15.95
N ALA A 638 20.18 6.43 16.68
CA ALA A 638 20.55 6.11 18.05
C ALA A 638 20.59 7.36 18.95
N GLY A 639 20.37 7.14 20.25
CA GLY A 639 20.42 8.16 21.30
C GLY A 639 19.04 8.52 21.85
N LYS A 640 18.97 9.57 22.68
CA LYS A 640 17.71 10.08 23.23
C LYS A 640 16.81 10.77 22.18
N THR A 641 17.43 11.31 21.15
CA THR A 641 16.76 11.94 20.01
C THR A 641 17.04 11.10 18.80
N THR A 642 16.01 10.62 18.14
CA THR A 642 16.04 9.87 16.88
C THR A 642 15.09 10.52 15.87
N GLY A 643 15.19 10.18 14.59
CA GLY A 643 14.32 10.73 13.55
C GLY A 643 15.02 10.84 12.21
N TRP A 644 14.38 11.52 11.28
CA TRP A 644 14.91 11.69 9.92
C TRP A 644 14.48 13.00 9.30
N LEU A 645 15.23 13.40 8.28
CA LEU A 645 14.88 14.39 7.29
C LEU A 645 14.87 13.71 5.94
N ALA A 646 13.73 13.74 5.27
CA ALA A 646 13.53 13.18 3.93
C ALA A 646 13.16 14.30 2.95
N TYR A 647 13.92 14.42 1.86
CA TYR A 647 13.63 15.41 0.82
C TYR A 647 13.58 14.74 -0.54
N THR A 648 12.60 15.12 -1.35
CA THR A 648 12.40 14.66 -2.72
C THR A 648 12.23 15.83 -3.67
N LEU A 649 13.01 15.84 -4.75
CA LEU A 649 12.79 16.65 -5.93
C LEU A 649 12.42 15.74 -7.08
N ALA A 650 11.19 15.84 -7.62
CA ALA A 650 10.70 14.93 -8.65
C ALA A 650 9.94 15.63 -9.78
N LYS A 651 9.88 14.99 -10.93
CA LYS A 651 9.03 15.35 -12.07
C LYS A 651 8.41 14.11 -12.70
N SER A 652 7.10 14.15 -12.96
CA SER A 652 6.36 13.07 -13.62
C SER A 652 5.44 13.62 -14.69
N ASP A 653 5.55 13.09 -15.91
CA ASP A 653 4.76 13.49 -17.07
C ASP A 653 4.05 12.28 -17.69
N ARG A 654 2.92 12.51 -18.36
CA ARG A 654 2.14 11.53 -19.13
C ARG A 654 1.96 12.01 -20.56
N HIS A 655 1.82 11.07 -21.51
CA HIS A 655 1.65 11.35 -22.93
C HIS A 655 0.83 10.26 -23.62
N PHE A 656 -0.28 10.65 -24.26
CA PHE A 656 -1.21 9.80 -25.02
C PHE A 656 -1.29 10.30 -26.45
N PRO A 657 -0.46 9.78 -27.36
CA PRO A 657 -0.25 10.39 -28.70
C PRO A 657 -1.41 10.17 -29.68
N ASP A 658 -2.42 9.36 -29.34
CA ASP A 658 -3.58 9.09 -30.19
C ASP A 658 -4.56 10.27 -30.28
N GLY A 659 -4.47 11.24 -29.38
CA GLY A 659 -5.30 12.45 -29.34
C GLY A 659 -6.56 12.36 -28.48
N SER A 660 -6.91 11.19 -27.94
CA SER A 660 -8.11 11.01 -27.11
C SER A 660 -7.95 11.60 -25.69
N ILE A 661 -6.72 11.91 -25.30
CA ILE A 661 -6.38 12.54 -24.03
C ILE A 661 -5.46 13.73 -24.32
N ASN A 662 -5.86 14.90 -23.81
CA ASN A 662 -5.10 16.15 -23.92
C ASN A 662 -4.68 16.51 -25.36
N ASN A 663 -5.51 16.18 -26.35
CA ASN A 663 -5.23 16.37 -27.77
C ASN A 663 -3.88 15.80 -28.23
N GLY A 664 -3.40 14.72 -27.62
CA GLY A 664 -2.12 14.11 -27.94
C GLY A 664 -0.88 14.86 -27.41
N LEU A 665 -1.04 15.86 -26.57
CA LEU A 665 0.06 16.64 -26.00
C LEU A 665 0.49 16.06 -24.65
N PRO A 666 1.80 16.12 -24.30
CA PRO A 666 2.26 15.74 -22.96
C PRO A 666 1.68 16.67 -21.89
N PHE A 667 1.43 16.12 -20.69
CA PHE A 667 0.92 16.88 -19.55
C PHE A 667 1.51 16.35 -18.23
N PRO A 668 1.56 17.18 -17.16
CA PRO A 668 2.00 16.73 -15.85
C PRO A 668 1.05 15.65 -15.31
N TYR A 669 1.61 14.61 -14.67
CA TYR A 669 0.79 13.63 -13.99
C TYR A 669 0.04 14.25 -12.80
N LYS A 670 -1.21 13.82 -12.53
CA LYS A 670 -2.03 14.39 -11.45
C LYS A 670 -1.37 14.35 -10.07
N TYR A 671 -0.43 13.43 -9.86
CA TYR A 671 0.36 13.30 -8.64
C TYR A 671 1.80 13.85 -8.78
N ASP A 672 2.07 14.68 -9.79
CA ASP A 672 3.36 15.37 -9.94
C ASP A 672 3.52 16.42 -8.84
N ARG A 673 4.32 16.14 -7.82
CA ARG A 673 4.75 17.07 -6.78
C ARG A 673 6.24 17.31 -6.91
N ARG A 674 6.62 18.58 -7.11
CA ARG A 674 8.02 18.96 -7.36
C ARG A 674 8.91 18.77 -6.15
N HIS A 675 8.45 19.24 -5.01
CA HIS A 675 9.18 19.24 -3.77
C HIS A 675 8.33 18.57 -2.70
N ALA A 676 8.93 17.67 -1.95
CA ALA A 676 8.38 17.11 -0.72
C ALA A 676 9.49 17.08 0.32
N LEU A 677 9.19 17.51 1.55
CA LEU A 677 10.10 17.54 2.68
C LEU A 677 9.37 17.10 3.93
N ASP A 678 9.88 16.05 4.56
CA ASP A 678 9.37 15.52 5.80
C ASP A 678 10.47 15.49 6.86
N ILE A 679 10.19 16.01 8.04
CA ILE A 679 11.07 15.99 9.20
C ILE A 679 10.33 15.32 10.34
N SER A 680 10.87 14.22 10.82
CA SER A 680 10.34 13.49 11.97
C SER A 680 11.36 13.47 13.08
N ILE A 681 10.96 13.82 14.30
CA ILE A 681 11.79 13.84 15.50
C ILE A 681 11.06 13.13 16.62
N ASP A 682 11.71 12.17 17.24
CA ASP A 682 11.30 11.55 18.50
C ASP A 682 12.36 11.85 19.55
N HIS A 683 11.95 12.43 20.68
CA HIS A 683 12.86 12.74 21.79
C HIS A 683 12.38 12.12 23.09
N LYS A 684 13.20 11.27 23.67
CA LYS A 684 12.95 10.57 24.92
C LYS A 684 13.61 11.34 26.10
N PHE A 685 12.81 12.04 26.88
CA PHE A 685 13.31 12.75 28.07
C PHE A 685 13.79 11.77 29.12
N ASN A 686 12.97 10.74 29.38
CA ASN A 686 13.22 9.67 30.34
C ASN A 686 12.35 8.44 29.99
N GLU A 687 12.33 7.43 30.87
CA GLU A 687 11.52 6.22 30.67
C GLU A 687 9.99 6.46 30.67
N ARG A 688 9.53 7.61 31.14
CA ARG A 688 8.10 7.91 31.24
C ARG A 688 7.59 8.86 30.17
N TRP A 689 8.44 9.74 29.65
CA TRP A 689 8.04 10.81 28.78
C TRP A 689 8.85 10.81 27.47
N ASN A 690 8.17 10.74 26.36
CA ASN A 690 8.71 11.10 25.05
C ASN A 690 7.78 12.08 24.32
N ILE A 691 8.39 12.92 23.52
CA ILE A 691 7.71 13.85 22.60
C ILE A 691 8.12 13.49 21.18
N ASN A 692 7.16 13.56 20.29
CA ASN A 692 7.38 13.39 18.85
C ASN A 692 6.76 14.55 18.06
N ALA A 693 7.46 14.90 16.98
CA ALA A 693 7.08 16.00 16.11
C ALA A 693 7.29 15.56 14.67
N VAL A 694 6.32 15.86 13.82
CA VAL A 694 6.42 15.66 12.37
C VAL A 694 6.03 16.94 11.67
N TRP A 695 6.96 17.49 10.90
CA TRP A 695 6.67 18.57 9.99
C TRP A 695 6.77 18.10 8.55
N SER A 696 5.71 18.35 7.78
CA SER A 696 5.62 17.96 6.37
C SER A 696 5.35 19.16 5.50
N PHE A 697 6.01 19.23 4.36
CA PHE A 697 5.78 20.19 3.30
C PHE A 697 5.75 19.49 1.95
N ALA A 698 4.77 19.81 1.09
CA ALA A 698 4.77 19.36 -0.29
C ALA A 698 4.18 20.42 -1.22
N THR A 699 4.78 20.60 -2.39
CA THR A 699 4.11 21.34 -3.49
C THR A 699 2.86 20.59 -3.90
N GLY A 700 1.80 21.32 -4.30
CA GLY A 700 0.55 20.71 -4.71
C GLY A 700 0.71 19.81 -5.93
N GLY A 701 -0.14 18.80 -6.05
CA GLY A 701 -0.37 18.05 -7.27
C GLY A 701 -1.02 18.90 -8.35
N THR A 702 -1.29 18.33 -9.50
CA THR A 702 -1.95 19.01 -10.60
C THR A 702 -3.38 18.51 -10.78
N THR A 703 -4.26 19.40 -11.20
CA THR A 703 -5.67 19.10 -11.50
C THR A 703 -6.13 19.83 -12.73
N THR A 704 -7.21 19.36 -13.35
CA THR A 704 -7.81 20.01 -14.51
C THR A 704 -8.87 20.99 -14.04
N VAL A 705 -8.77 22.25 -14.44
CA VAL A 705 -9.78 23.27 -14.19
C VAL A 705 -10.20 23.93 -15.52
N PRO A 706 -11.46 24.31 -15.69
CA PRO A 706 -11.88 25.09 -16.86
C PRO A 706 -11.24 26.49 -16.82
N VAL A 707 -10.78 26.95 -17.96
CA VAL A 707 -10.17 28.28 -18.13
C VAL A 707 -11.12 29.29 -18.74
N ARG A 708 -12.24 28.81 -19.28
CA ARG A 708 -13.23 29.64 -19.99
C ARG A 708 -14.57 28.91 -19.98
N GLU A 709 -15.63 29.71 -20.02
CA GLU A 709 -16.97 29.24 -20.28
C GLU A 709 -17.47 29.73 -21.63
N ILE A 710 -18.25 28.91 -22.30
CA ILE A 710 -18.83 29.18 -23.59
C ILE A 710 -20.35 29.00 -23.46
N SER A 711 -21.11 30.07 -23.62
CA SER A 711 -22.57 30.00 -23.72
C SER A 711 -22.95 29.43 -25.07
N VAL A 712 -23.72 28.37 -25.05
CA VAL A 712 -24.23 27.73 -26.30
C VAL A 712 -25.71 28.06 -26.42
N LEU A 713 -26.05 28.66 -27.53
CA LEU A 713 -27.47 28.88 -27.95
C LEU A 713 -27.95 27.69 -28.75
N ARG A 714 -29.11 27.15 -28.43
CA ARG A 714 -29.82 26.20 -29.31
C ARG A 714 -31.28 26.58 -29.43
N PRO A 715 -31.96 26.19 -30.53
CA PRO A 715 -33.40 26.30 -30.59
C PRO A 715 -34.03 25.32 -29.60
N ASP A 716 -35.00 25.80 -28.83
CA ASP A 716 -35.86 24.95 -28.03
C ASP A 716 -36.67 24.02 -28.92
N SER A 717 -36.70 22.75 -28.60
CA SER A 717 -37.37 21.74 -29.46
C SER A 717 -38.90 21.85 -29.46
N GLN A 718 -39.49 22.58 -28.48
CA GLN A 718 -40.92 22.73 -28.32
C GLN A 718 -41.42 24.09 -28.85
N THR A 719 -40.67 25.17 -28.58
CA THR A 719 -41.09 26.53 -28.95
C THR A 719 -40.39 27.06 -30.20
N GLY A 720 -39.22 26.50 -30.58
CA GLY A 720 -38.37 27.00 -31.66
C GLY A 720 -37.58 28.26 -31.29
N ASP A 721 -37.78 28.78 -30.08
CA ASP A 721 -37.05 29.94 -29.57
C ASP A 721 -35.62 29.57 -29.21
N TRP A 722 -34.70 30.52 -29.34
CA TRP A 722 -33.32 30.31 -28.94
C TRP A 722 -33.16 30.40 -27.44
N THR A 723 -32.77 29.27 -26.82
CA THR A 723 -32.51 29.20 -25.38
C THR A 723 -31.02 29.00 -25.12
N TYR A 724 -30.55 29.57 -24.04
CA TYR A 724 -29.19 29.27 -23.56
C TYR A 724 -29.16 27.86 -22.95
N LEU A 725 -28.29 27.02 -23.48
CA LEU A 725 -27.90 25.82 -22.75
C LEU A 725 -27.06 26.19 -21.54
N PRO A 726 -27.01 25.32 -20.55
CA PRO A 726 -25.96 25.41 -19.50
C PRO A 726 -24.59 25.63 -20.15
N THR A 727 -23.84 26.57 -19.61
CA THR A 727 -22.51 26.96 -20.10
C THR A 727 -21.62 25.76 -20.29
N ALA A 728 -21.05 25.55 -21.48
CA ALA A 728 -20.00 24.57 -21.68
C ALA A 728 -18.68 25.08 -21.12
N GLN A 729 -18.04 24.29 -20.26
CA GLN A 729 -16.75 24.61 -19.68
C GLN A 729 -15.62 24.19 -20.63
N TYR A 730 -14.76 25.14 -20.99
CA TYR A 730 -13.60 24.89 -21.85
C TYR A 730 -12.36 24.66 -21.03
N VAL A 731 -11.70 23.53 -21.27
CA VAL A 731 -10.40 23.14 -20.69
C VAL A 731 -9.36 23.24 -21.81
N ASP A 732 -8.28 24.01 -21.60
CA ASP A 732 -7.20 24.18 -22.56
C ASP A 732 -6.27 22.97 -22.64
N HIS A 733 -5.92 22.39 -21.49
CA HIS A 733 -5.14 21.17 -21.40
C HIS A 733 -5.36 20.44 -20.06
N ARG A 734 -5.08 19.16 -20.03
CA ARG A 734 -5.25 18.31 -18.86
C ARG A 734 -4.23 18.67 -17.77
N ASN A 735 -4.66 18.67 -16.51
CA ASN A 735 -3.83 18.99 -15.33
C ASN A 735 -3.16 20.37 -15.45
N ASN A 736 -3.91 21.35 -15.96
CA ASN A 736 -3.46 22.71 -16.25
C ASN A 736 -3.25 23.57 -15.00
N PHE A 737 -3.73 23.16 -13.85
CA PHE A 737 -3.64 23.92 -12.61
C PHE A 737 -2.85 23.14 -11.55
N ARG A 738 -1.90 23.81 -10.89
CA ARG A 738 -1.20 23.26 -9.73
C ARG A 738 -1.85 23.73 -8.45
N ILE A 739 -2.35 22.79 -7.66
CA ILE A 739 -2.94 23.06 -6.35
C ILE A 739 -1.91 23.76 -5.46
N PRO A 740 -2.29 24.73 -4.62
CA PRO A 740 -1.37 25.37 -3.69
C PRO A 740 -0.62 24.36 -2.79
N PRO A 741 0.61 24.70 -2.35
CA PRO A 741 1.39 23.81 -1.50
C PRO A 741 0.71 23.55 -0.15
N SER A 742 0.95 22.37 0.39
CA SER A 742 0.48 21.95 1.71
C SER A 742 1.65 21.86 2.68
N HIS A 743 1.41 22.27 3.93
CA HIS A 743 2.36 22.06 5.03
C HIS A 743 1.62 21.94 6.36
N ARG A 744 2.18 21.17 7.30
CA ARG A 744 1.61 21.01 8.63
C ARG A 744 2.68 20.59 9.64
N LEU A 745 2.40 20.87 10.90
CA LEU A 745 3.13 20.35 12.05
C LEU A 745 2.18 19.49 12.89
N ASN A 746 2.60 18.25 13.16
CA ASN A 746 1.93 17.36 14.10
C ASN A 746 2.83 17.21 15.33
N LEU A 747 2.26 17.28 16.51
CA LEU A 747 2.95 17.05 17.78
C LEU A 747 2.27 15.93 18.56
N GLY A 748 3.07 15.12 19.25
CA GLY A 748 2.58 14.07 20.12
C GLY A 748 3.42 13.99 21.40
N VAL A 749 2.77 13.64 22.50
CA VAL A 749 3.41 13.39 23.79
C VAL A 749 2.91 12.06 24.31
N ASN A 750 3.83 11.16 24.65
CA ASN A 750 3.50 9.88 25.26
C ASN A 750 3.91 9.88 26.72
N TYR A 751 3.02 9.39 27.56
CA TYR A 751 3.28 9.15 29.00
C TYR A 751 3.17 7.65 29.30
N HIS A 752 4.30 7.05 29.66
CA HIS A 752 4.47 5.65 29.97
C HIS A 752 4.40 5.43 31.49
N LYS A 753 3.54 4.51 31.93
CA LYS A 753 3.41 4.17 33.36
C LYS A 753 3.43 2.66 33.53
N LYS A 754 4.50 2.15 34.16
CA LYS A 754 4.61 0.73 34.55
C LYS A 754 3.53 0.42 35.59
N LYS A 755 2.83 -0.69 35.40
CA LYS A 755 1.79 -1.24 36.27
C LYS A 755 2.23 -2.60 36.80
N ARG A 756 1.48 -3.19 37.73
CA ARG A 756 1.79 -4.54 38.29
C ARG A 756 1.79 -5.63 37.20
N HIS A 757 0.94 -5.54 36.22
CA HIS A 757 0.72 -6.56 35.16
C HIS A 757 0.92 -5.99 33.75
N GLY A 758 1.83 -5.03 33.57
CA GLY A 758 2.09 -4.46 32.27
C GLY A 758 2.45 -2.98 32.29
N GLU A 759 2.22 -2.29 31.19
CA GLU A 759 2.48 -0.88 31.01
C GLU A 759 1.26 -0.16 30.41
N SER A 760 0.91 0.99 30.93
CA SER A 760 -0.07 1.88 30.30
C SER A 760 0.62 3.04 29.62
N VAL A 761 0.18 3.35 28.40
CA VAL A 761 0.65 4.46 27.59
C VAL A 761 -0.52 5.41 27.33
N TRP A 762 -0.37 6.66 27.71
CA TRP A 762 -1.26 7.74 27.30
C TRP A 762 -0.60 8.54 26.19
N ASN A 763 -1.29 8.71 25.09
CA ASN A 763 -0.85 9.56 23.99
C ASN A 763 -1.80 10.76 23.86
N LEU A 764 -1.22 11.96 23.92
CA LEU A 764 -1.90 13.21 23.56
C LEU A 764 -1.22 13.72 22.31
N SER A 765 -1.96 13.86 21.22
CA SER A 765 -1.43 14.36 19.97
C SER A 765 -2.30 15.45 19.37
N VAL A 766 -1.68 16.32 18.58
CA VAL A 766 -2.35 17.39 17.84
C VAL A 766 -1.88 17.31 16.39
N TYR A 767 -2.81 17.01 15.51
CA TYR A 767 -2.60 17.11 14.08
C TYR A 767 -2.79 18.56 13.64
N ASN A 768 -1.91 19.05 12.74
CA ASN A 768 -1.99 20.41 12.17
C ASN A 768 -2.03 21.51 13.23
N VAL A 769 -1.01 21.57 14.09
CA VAL A 769 -0.93 22.43 15.30
C VAL A 769 -1.20 23.92 15.02
N TYR A 770 -0.77 24.44 13.88
CA TYR A 770 -0.99 25.84 13.52
C TYR A 770 -2.19 26.04 12.58
N ASN A 771 -3.09 25.04 12.49
CA ASN A 771 -4.35 25.11 11.77
C ASN A 771 -4.23 25.59 10.32
N GLN A 772 -3.23 25.10 9.59
CA GLN A 772 -3.06 25.39 8.17
C GLN A 772 -4.19 24.75 7.36
N MET A 773 -4.97 25.56 6.68
CA MET A 773 -6.09 25.11 5.85
C MET A 773 -5.56 24.65 4.47
N ASN A 774 -4.98 23.47 4.44
CA ASN A 774 -4.42 22.87 3.23
C ASN A 774 -5.54 22.46 2.26
N PRO A 775 -5.40 22.73 0.95
CA PRO A 775 -6.41 22.35 -0.03
C PRO A 775 -6.38 20.84 -0.28
N ASN A 776 -7.54 20.19 -0.09
CA ASN A 776 -7.76 18.80 -0.55
C ASN A 776 -8.22 18.78 -2.01
N PHE A 777 -9.14 19.70 -2.36
CA PHE A 777 -9.65 19.87 -3.70
C PHE A 777 -9.76 21.32 -4.05
N VAL A 778 -9.67 21.61 -5.36
CA VAL A 778 -10.09 22.87 -5.95
C VAL A 778 -11.13 22.59 -7.01
N PHE A 779 -12.17 23.42 -7.08
CA PHE A 779 -13.20 23.35 -8.09
C PHE A 779 -13.66 24.75 -8.46
N MET A 780 -14.21 24.85 -9.65
CA MET A 780 -14.79 26.09 -10.13
C MET A 780 -16.29 26.07 -9.89
N ASP A 781 -16.82 27.16 -9.36
CA ASP A 781 -18.24 27.33 -9.09
C ASP A 781 -18.66 28.78 -9.32
N TYR A 782 -19.94 29.00 -9.60
CA TYR A 782 -20.48 30.34 -9.73
C TYR A 782 -20.68 31.00 -8.39
N GLY A 783 -20.03 32.12 -8.20
CA GLY A 783 -20.23 32.95 -7.02
C GLY A 783 -20.91 34.27 -7.39
N SER A 784 -21.87 34.69 -6.58
CA SER A 784 -22.46 36.03 -6.72
C SER A 784 -21.43 37.09 -6.38
N ASP A 785 -21.36 38.10 -7.22
CA ASP A 785 -20.55 39.29 -7.01
C ASP A 785 -21.36 40.42 -6.43
N TYR A 786 -20.79 41.11 -5.46
CA TYR A 786 -21.43 42.25 -4.75
C TYR A 786 -20.48 43.44 -4.81
N ASP A 787 -21.05 44.64 -4.92
CA ASP A 787 -20.30 45.91 -4.80
C ASP A 787 -19.90 46.19 -3.34
N GLU A 788 -19.17 47.28 -3.13
CA GLU A 788 -18.76 47.72 -1.78
C GLU A 788 -19.96 48.06 -0.83
N ASN A 789 -21.14 48.28 -1.40
CA ASN A 789 -22.36 48.57 -0.68
C ASN A 789 -23.23 47.32 -0.45
N GLY A 790 -22.77 46.13 -0.91
CA GLY A 790 -23.50 44.89 -0.78
C GLY A 790 -24.59 44.65 -1.82
N ASN A 791 -24.63 45.41 -2.91
CA ASN A 791 -25.55 45.16 -4.01
C ASN A 791 -25.01 44.10 -4.95
N TYR A 792 -25.89 43.23 -5.42
CA TYR A 792 -25.56 42.23 -6.42
C TYR A 792 -25.16 42.86 -7.75
N THR A 793 -23.96 42.57 -8.22
CA THR A 793 -23.41 43.12 -9.48
C THR A 793 -23.30 42.10 -10.60
N GLY A 794 -23.47 40.82 -10.28
CA GLY A 794 -23.39 39.75 -11.29
C GLY A 794 -22.98 38.40 -10.67
N THR A 795 -22.65 37.50 -11.55
CA THR A 795 -22.14 36.15 -11.22
C THR A 795 -20.84 35.95 -11.97
N SER A 796 -19.80 35.53 -11.26
CA SER A 796 -18.52 35.19 -11.88
C SER A 796 -18.07 33.78 -11.46
N LEU A 797 -17.27 33.16 -12.33
CA LEU A 797 -16.69 31.86 -12.06
C LEU A 797 -15.56 32.02 -11.04
N LYS A 798 -15.72 31.42 -9.87
CA LYS A 798 -14.77 31.50 -8.74
C LYS A 798 -14.12 30.16 -8.49
N MET A 799 -12.82 30.19 -8.24
CA MET A 799 -12.10 29.02 -7.77
C MET A 799 -12.28 28.86 -6.27
N ASN A 800 -12.87 27.76 -5.87
CA ASN A 800 -13.09 27.37 -4.50
C ASN A 800 -12.13 26.26 -4.08
N LYS A 801 -11.71 26.23 -2.82
CA LYS A 801 -10.94 25.15 -2.23
C LYS A 801 -11.73 24.46 -1.12
N ILE A 802 -11.69 23.16 -1.10
CA ILE A 802 -12.18 22.36 0.04
C ILE A 802 -10.99 21.96 0.90
N THR A 803 -11.11 22.23 2.20
CA THR A 803 -10.15 21.84 3.22
C THR A 803 -10.87 20.96 4.23
N ILE A 804 -10.32 19.78 4.55
CA ILE A 804 -11.02 18.78 5.36
C ILE A 804 -10.43 18.67 6.77
N LEU A 805 -9.13 18.92 6.93
CA LEU A 805 -8.38 18.62 8.15
C LEU A 805 -7.87 19.90 8.86
N PRO A 806 -8.68 20.51 9.75
CA PRO A 806 -8.25 21.61 10.61
C PRO A 806 -7.29 21.10 11.71
N ILE A 807 -7.06 21.92 12.73
CA ILE A 807 -6.41 21.46 13.96
C ILE A 807 -7.26 20.37 14.63
N LEU A 808 -6.67 19.20 14.87
CA LEU A 808 -7.35 18.04 15.45
C LEU A 808 -6.57 17.50 16.66
N PRO A 809 -6.96 17.84 17.88
CA PRO A 809 -6.41 17.20 19.07
C PRO A 809 -6.99 15.80 19.21
N SER A 810 -6.17 14.87 19.70
CA SER A 810 -6.58 13.50 19.98
C SER A 810 -5.93 12.95 21.23
N LEU A 811 -6.66 12.08 21.92
CA LEU A 811 -6.21 11.38 23.10
C LEU A 811 -6.42 9.89 22.89
N SER A 812 -5.41 9.08 23.17
CA SER A 812 -5.55 7.63 23.19
C SER A 812 -4.89 7.01 24.43
N TYR A 813 -5.37 5.83 24.79
CA TYR A 813 -4.87 5.05 25.89
C TYR A 813 -4.60 3.62 25.42
N THR A 814 -3.42 3.11 25.71
CA THR A 814 -3.05 1.72 25.42
C THR A 814 -2.52 1.04 26.69
N PHE A 815 -2.97 -0.18 26.93
CA PHE A 815 -2.49 -1.02 28.00
C PHE A 815 -1.84 -2.28 27.40
N ASN A 816 -0.56 -2.44 27.66
CA ASN A 816 0.24 -3.61 27.24
C ASN A 816 0.46 -4.51 28.46
N PHE A 817 0.20 -5.82 28.34
CA PHE A 817 0.30 -6.81 29.42
C PHE A 817 1.00 -8.10 29.00
#